data_92f464abf7d5e6f135a21472dc34a137
#
_entry.id   92f464abf7d5e6f135a21472dc34a137
#
_cell.length_a   1.000
_cell.length_b   1.000
_cell.length_c   1.000
_cell.angle_alpha   90.00
_cell.angle_beta   90.00
_cell.angle_gamma   90.00
#
_symmetry.space_group_name_H-M   'P 1'
#
loop_
_entity.id
_entity.type
_entity.pdbx_description
1 polymer ?
#
loop_
_entity_poly.entity_id
_entity_poly.type
_entity_poly.pdbx_seq_one_letter_code
_entity_poly.pdbx_strand_id
1 'polypeptide(L)'
;MTKTGTYVRRLRHRALGATSLVVLAIGFTATPAWAQVSPNQPARTDPSSQTPPADVTQAPATPADQVDDGAARDIIVTGSRITTGGFTAPTPTTVIGEEQIAANAQPNIFTTVAQLPSLQGSTGTATNTFSTSSGQQGLSSFSLRGVGAIRTLTLLDGQRVVGANVTGVPDISLFPQLLIKRVDVVNGGASASYGSDAVGGVVNFITDTRFKGIKGNVQGGVTTYGDDQQVLVQLAGGTSLLNDSLHVIASTEYAHEDGVGGGDFGIGLAGGRDWFRQSTLINRNVLNDGSPQYLFRDYAQSYNYTKYGLITAGPLQGIAFDQSGNPFQFQYGSNGVPARDAAGNVRGCLPGFCQGGDLSGNVDAGRSLQSKIQRVNSYGRIGYDFAPNGEIYGTINIGQVKTNNQPVGGQNRPNLTIQCANPYVPALVKAACATAGITNFQYGTSNAALGNSQVYTDRRQFRFVAGAKGREAVLGSDWSYDMYYEHGTNYTDVDVSNIMLSRRFNQAINATTLNGAIVCADATARANGCQPLNIFGGNPSAAALSYIMPQAGPYQRTRQTQDVISLNFSGSPFSSWAGPVSVAFGGEFRHEFYRVRADPYGAGFANTPANAAYPADPALLDAGNNWYAGNYKNGSGAYSVKEAFVEANLPIINSDAGGRANINGAVRVTDYSTSGTVWAWKVGGTWDLPVDGLRIRGVTSRDVRAPNLSELFAAPVTTTLPGFFDPFRNVNVLALQNTIGNVNLKPEIARNTTLGIAFSNSQAIPGLSLSVDYYKIKITDVISSLGAQDIVNLCYLNIAPETCGVFNLNNPNGPNFINVQSFNLASILTDGFDIEASYRWRQPLGLPGSLTLRALATNIRRFITDTGLPGTIPNDTAGVNIGNTPKWKWLAVQTYATDDWSLLLQERWFSDGKLGNQYIQCTTGCPASTANRPTIDNNFIPGAFYFDIGGTYNVTKAVTAYFKVDNVFNRDPARSPYFVNPALYDVLGRVFRAGVRFSF
;
A
#
# COMPACT_ATOMS: atom_id res chain seq x y z
N MET A 1 -14.36 -14.77 45.92
CA MET A 1 -13.04 -15.26 46.36
C MET A 1 -12.15 -15.46 45.14
N THR A 2 -11.20 -14.61 45.03
CA THR A 2 -10.18 -14.45 44.00
C THR A 2 -9.28 -15.70 43.82
N LYS A 3 -9.03 -16.09 42.59
CA LYS A 3 -7.77 -16.78 42.21
C LYS A 3 -7.34 -16.33 40.81
N THR A 4 -6.42 -15.43 40.80
CA THR A 4 -5.54 -15.04 39.72
C THR A 4 -4.61 -16.22 39.38
N GLY A 5 -4.71 -16.71 38.14
CA GLY A 5 -3.79 -17.71 37.60
C GLY A 5 -2.86 -17.06 36.58
N THR A 6 -1.63 -16.81 37.00
CA THR A 6 -0.55 -16.27 36.15
C THR A 6 -0.05 -17.34 35.21
N TYR A 7 -0.30 -17.23 33.90
CA TYR A 7 0.29 -18.09 32.88
C TYR A 7 1.68 -17.57 32.48
N VAL A 8 2.72 -18.20 33.03
CA VAL A 8 4.09 -18.02 32.59
C VAL A 8 4.28 -18.83 31.29
N ARG A 9 4.30 -18.15 30.14
CA ARG A 9 4.70 -18.76 28.86
C ARG A 9 6.21 -18.92 28.83
N ARG A 10 6.68 -20.16 28.92
CA ARG A 10 8.05 -20.55 28.56
C ARG A 10 8.21 -20.50 27.05
N LEU A 11 8.84 -19.47 26.55
CA LEU A 11 9.41 -19.43 25.20
C LEU A 11 10.64 -20.32 25.15
N ARG A 12 10.52 -21.45 24.47
CA ARG A 12 11.70 -22.25 24.08
C ARG A 12 12.37 -21.53 22.90
N HIS A 13 13.47 -20.87 23.17
CA HIS A 13 14.41 -20.42 22.14
C HIS A 13 15.02 -21.66 21.46
N ARG A 14 14.75 -21.83 20.18
CA ARG A 14 15.63 -22.60 19.30
C ARG A 14 16.76 -21.66 18.86
N ALA A 15 17.94 -21.94 19.35
CA ALA A 15 19.18 -21.36 18.86
C ALA A 15 19.37 -21.80 17.39
N LEU A 16 19.42 -20.85 16.49
CA LEU A 16 19.96 -20.99 15.15
C LEU A 16 20.93 -19.85 14.93
N GLY A 17 22.19 -20.26 14.78
CA GLY A 17 23.29 -19.55 14.16
C GLY A 17 23.49 -18.08 14.54
N ALA A 18 24.37 -17.85 15.49
CA ALA A 18 24.95 -16.53 15.75
C ALA A 18 25.72 -16.06 14.50
N THR A 19 25.15 -15.10 13.76
CA THR A 19 25.97 -14.17 12.99
C THR A 19 26.16 -12.96 13.89
N SER A 20 27.39 -12.81 14.34
CA SER A 20 27.85 -11.75 15.23
C SER A 20 27.53 -10.39 14.65
N LEU A 21 26.59 -9.66 15.24
CA LEU A 21 26.46 -8.22 15.09
C LEU A 21 27.63 -7.59 15.87
N VAL A 22 28.66 -7.19 15.15
CA VAL A 22 29.67 -6.27 15.69
C VAL A 22 29.00 -4.89 15.79
N VAL A 23 28.41 -4.63 16.92
CA VAL A 23 28.06 -3.28 17.34
C VAL A 23 29.39 -2.65 17.78
N LEU A 24 29.93 -1.75 16.97
CA LEU A 24 31.00 -0.86 17.38
C LEU A 24 30.42 0.12 18.42
N ALA A 25 30.44 -0.29 19.69
CA ALA A 25 30.25 0.63 20.79
C ALA A 25 31.56 1.40 20.97
N ILE A 26 31.64 2.60 20.42
CA ILE A 26 32.67 3.57 20.79
C ILE A 26 32.27 4.09 22.17
N GLY A 27 32.85 3.48 23.18
CA GLY A 27 32.71 3.94 24.57
C GLY A 27 33.53 5.25 24.75
N PHE A 28 32.84 6.35 24.88
CA PHE A 28 33.40 7.55 25.49
C PHE A 28 33.25 7.42 27.01
N THR A 29 34.32 7.04 27.67
CA THR A 29 34.45 7.20 29.12
C THR A 29 34.83 8.66 29.39
N ALA A 30 33.85 9.48 29.73
CA ALA A 30 34.08 10.77 30.33
C ALA A 30 34.02 10.61 31.86
N THR A 31 35.13 10.72 32.52
CA THR A 31 35.22 10.87 33.95
C THR A 31 34.84 12.30 34.33
N PRO A 32 34.01 12.53 35.32
CA PRO A 32 33.72 13.88 35.81
C PRO A 32 34.83 14.34 36.76
N ALA A 33 35.54 15.37 36.38
CA ALA A 33 36.43 16.09 37.28
C ALA A 33 35.64 17.18 38.03
N TRP A 34 35.51 17.03 39.34
CA TRP A 34 35.02 18.06 40.23
C TRP A 34 36.12 19.10 40.46
N ALA A 35 35.90 20.36 40.04
CA ALA A 35 36.73 21.48 40.42
C ALA A 35 36.13 22.24 41.59
N GLN A 36 36.87 22.31 42.68
CA GLN A 36 36.57 23.13 43.84
C GLN A 36 36.83 24.61 43.55
N VAL A 37 35.93 25.44 44.05
CA VAL A 37 36.03 26.91 44.15
C VAL A 37 36.86 27.29 45.34
N SER A 38 37.77 28.27 45.20
CA SER A 38 37.97 29.36 46.18
C SER A 38 38.96 30.44 45.75
N PRO A 39 38.92 31.65 46.39
CA PRO A 39 38.97 32.93 45.69
C PRO A 39 40.22 33.76 46.00
N ASN A 40 40.51 34.76 45.15
CA ASN A 40 40.92 36.12 45.58
C ASN A 40 41.43 36.99 44.42
N GLN A 41 40.79 38.15 44.34
CA GLN A 41 41.28 39.36 43.67
C GLN A 41 42.56 39.97 44.35
N PRO A 42 43.26 41.01 43.80
CA PRO A 42 42.68 42.23 43.23
C PRO A 42 43.39 42.88 41.99
N ALA A 43 42.71 43.92 41.55
CA ALA A 43 42.97 44.86 40.47
C ALA A 43 44.29 45.64 40.52
N ARG A 44 44.71 46.16 39.33
CA ARG A 44 45.09 47.60 39.13
C ARG A 44 45.46 47.90 37.67
N THR A 45 44.65 48.82 37.06
CA THR A 45 44.94 50.16 36.57
C THR A 45 45.71 50.32 35.30
N ASP A 46 45.00 50.92 34.32
CA ASP A 46 45.48 51.77 33.19
C ASP A 46 46.46 52.90 33.64
N PRO A 47 47.13 53.61 32.75
CA PRO A 47 46.55 54.30 31.60
C PRO A 47 47.48 54.70 30.41
N SER A 48 46.84 55.21 29.38
CA SER A 48 47.17 56.37 28.52
C SER A 48 48.00 56.15 27.26
N SER A 49 47.33 56.39 26.17
CA SER A 49 47.36 57.51 25.23
C SER A 49 48.43 57.51 24.17
N GLN A 50 48.01 57.52 22.89
CA GLN A 50 48.10 58.63 21.96
C GLN A 50 47.89 58.14 20.50
N THR A 51 46.99 58.79 19.82
CA THR A 51 46.74 58.83 18.38
C THR A 51 47.51 60.03 17.76
N PRO A 52 47.57 60.24 16.44
CA PRO A 52 47.46 59.52 15.16
C PRO A 52 48.62 59.88 14.20
N PRO A 53 48.62 59.80 12.85
CA PRO A 53 47.51 59.75 11.90
C PRO A 53 47.65 58.78 10.68
N ALA A 54 46.51 58.67 10.04
CA ALA A 54 46.11 58.22 8.71
C ALA A 54 47.12 57.82 7.64
N ASP A 55 46.95 56.67 7.02
CA ASP A 55 46.81 56.62 5.57
C ASP A 55 45.86 55.47 5.14
N VAL A 56 45.10 55.78 4.06
CA VAL A 56 43.95 55.06 3.57
C VAL A 56 44.41 53.98 2.60
N THR A 57 44.26 52.69 2.95
CA THR A 57 44.13 51.63 1.96
C THR A 57 43.02 50.71 2.40
N GLN A 58 41.94 50.67 1.62
CA GLN A 58 40.80 49.80 1.78
C GLN A 58 41.25 48.33 1.85
N ALA A 59 41.07 47.72 3.01
CA ALA A 59 40.96 46.26 3.13
C ALA A 59 39.58 45.82 2.68
N PRO A 60 39.45 44.68 2.00
CA PRO A 60 38.13 44.20 1.58
C PRO A 60 37.27 43.90 2.81
N ALA A 61 36.04 44.39 2.82
CA ALA A 61 35.08 44.08 3.83
C ALA A 61 34.89 42.58 3.93
N THR A 62 35.07 42.03 5.13
CA THR A 62 34.52 40.72 5.53
C THR A 62 33.05 40.70 5.15
N PRO A 63 32.53 39.70 4.45
CA PRO A 63 31.13 39.62 4.22
C PRO A 63 30.45 39.52 5.59
N ALA A 64 29.68 40.53 5.94
CA ALA A 64 28.67 40.43 6.96
C ALA A 64 27.83 39.20 6.60
N ASP A 65 27.41 38.42 7.61
CA ASP A 65 26.46 37.34 7.52
C ASP A 65 25.39 37.71 6.48
N GLN A 66 25.52 37.15 5.27
CA GLN A 66 24.40 37.11 4.36
C GLN A 66 23.39 36.18 5.00
N VAL A 67 22.41 36.75 5.71
CA VAL A 67 21.13 36.13 5.93
C VAL A 67 20.74 35.51 4.58
N ASP A 68 20.70 34.21 4.51
CA ASP A 68 20.41 33.43 3.32
C ASP A 68 19.06 33.95 2.77
N ASP A 69 19.16 34.83 1.79
CA ASP A 69 18.03 35.40 1.13
C ASP A 69 17.42 34.24 0.35
N GLY A 70 16.36 33.61 0.91
CA GLY A 70 15.64 32.46 0.37
C GLY A 70 14.98 32.76 -1.00
N ALA A 71 15.72 33.40 -1.88
CA ALA A 71 15.52 33.28 -3.30
C ALA A 71 15.62 31.77 -3.60
N ALA A 72 14.54 31.18 -4.12
CA ALA A 72 14.46 29.80 -4.52
C ALA A 72 15.76 29.41 -5.24
N ARG A 73 16.74 28.86 -4.51
CA ARG A 73 17.84 28.13 -5.14
C ARG A 73 17.13 27.08 -5.97
N ASP A 74 17.43 27.03 -7.26
CA ASP A 74 16.90 26.02 -8.17
C ASP A 74 17.14 24.66 -7.55
N ILE A 75 16.09 24.09 -6.91
CA ILE A 75 16.15 22.78 -6.30
C ILE A 75 16.29 21.79 -7.45
N ILE A 76 17.45 21.17 -7.56
CA ILE A 76 17.72 20.12 -8.54
C ILE A 76 16.79 18.97 -8.25
N VAL A 77 15.87 18.66 -9.16
CA VAL A 77 14.84 17.63 -8.94
C VAL A 77 15.04 16.43 -9.86
N THR A 78 14.48 15.31 -9.43
CA THR A 78 14.33 14.08 -10.19
C THR A 78 13.45 14.29 -11.44
N GLY A 79 13.67 13.57 -12.51
CA GLY A 79 12.86 13.61 -13.74
C GLY A 79 13.71 13.55 -15.02
N SER A 80 15.00 13.78 -14.86
CA SER A 80 16.03 13.70 -15.90
C SER A 80 17.34 13.26 -15.26
N ARG A 81 18.22 12.63 -16.03
CA ARG A 81 19.62 12.40 -15.61
C ARG A 81 20.49 13.65 -15.79
N ILE A 82 19.94 14.67 -16.45
CA ILE A 82 20.50 16.03 -16.56
C ILE A 82 19.88 16.88 -15.44
N THR A 83 20.72 17.59 -14.72
CA THR A 83 20.34 18.42 -13.57
C THR A 83 19.39 19.56 -13.97
N THR A 84 18.17 19.60 -13.42
CA THR A 84 17.14 20.62 -13.67
C THR A 84 16.36 20.97 -12.41
N GLY A 85 15.76 22.17 -12.32
CA GLY A 85 14.90 22.58 -11.20
C GLY A 85 13.45 22.09 -11.34
N GLY A 86 12.66 22.05 -10.26
CA GLY A 86 11.31 21.47 -10.21
C GLY A 86 10.29 22.16 -11.14
N PHE A 87 10.16 23.47 -11.04
CA PHE A 87 9.31 24.25 -11.97
C PHE A 87 9.99 24.46 -13.33
N THR A 88 11.28 24.17 -13.45
CA THR A 88 12.07 24.34 -14.68
C THR A 88 12.14 23.07 -15.52
N ALA A 89 11.82 21.91 -14.98
CA ALA A 89 11.84 20.64 -15.70
C ALA A 89 10.70 20.52 -16.73
N PRO A 90 10.91 19.88 -17.89
CA PRO A 90 9.85 19.59 -18.85
C PRO A 90 8.72 18.74 -18.27
N THR A 91 9.05 17.79 -17.40
CA THR A 91 8.09 16.95 -16.70
C THR A 91 7.71 17.60 -15.36
N PRO A 92 6.41 17.79 -15.06
CA PRO A 92 5.98 18.38 -13.80
C PRO A 92 6.51 17.58 -12.60
N THR A 93 7.12 18.28 -11.64
CA THR A 93 7.69 17.68 -10.44
C THR A 93 7.26 18.46 -9.20
N THR A 94 6.59 17.78 -8.27
CA THR A 94 6.18 18.31 -6.98
C THR A 94 7.24 17.94 -5.94
N VAL A 95 7.71 18.92 -5.17
CA VAL A 95 8.73 18.74 -4.13
C VAL A 95 8.11 18.89 -2.74
N ILE A 96 8.42 17.97 -1.83
CA ILE A 96 8.10 18.04 -0.41
C ILE A 96 9.41 18.17 0.35
N GLY A 97 9.64 19.31 1.01
CA GLY A 97 10.85 19.57 1.80
C GLY A 97 10.79 18.99 3.22
N GLU A 98 11.95 18.96 3.88
CA GLU A 98 12.14 18.48 5.26
C GLU A 98 11.18 19.18 6.23
N GLU A 99 11.02 20.50 6.13
CA GLU A 99 10.10 21.27 7.00
C GLU A 99 8.66 20.81 6.91
N GLN A 100 8.16 20.54 5.69
CA GLN A 100 6.80 20.04 5.48
C GLN A 100 6.63 18.61 6.02
N ILE A 101 7.64 17.75 5.84
CA ILE A 101 7.66 16.40 6.41
C ILE A 101 7.59 16.47 7.94
N ALA A 102 8.41 17.32 8.53
CA ALA A 102 8.44 17.54 9.96
C ALA A 102 7.10 18.11 10.49
N ALA A 103 6.55 19.14 9.85
CA ALA A 103 5.30 19.80 10.29
C ALA A 103 4.10 18.85 10.27
N ASN A 104 4.06 17.86 9.37
CA ASN A 104 2.99 16.86 9.32
C ASN A 104 2.99 15.88 10.51
N ALA A 105 4.13 15.71 11.20
CA ALA A 105 4.25 14.88 12.42
C ALA A 105 3.65 13.47 12.28
N GLN A 106 3.80 12.84 11.11
CA GLN A 106 3.31 11.48 10.88
C GLN A 106 4.33 10.45 11.35
N PRO A 107 3.91 9.32 11.95
CA PRO A 107 4.83 8.27 12.39
C PRO A 107 5.50 7.55 11.22
N ASN A 108 4.97 7.70 10.01
CA ASN A 108 5.49 7.10 8.78
C ASN A 108 5.53 8.15 7.65
N ILE A 109 6.69 8.34 7.02
CA ILE A 109 6.87 9.29 5.90
C ILE A 109 5.90 9.04 4.73
N PHE A 110 5.52 7.78 4.52
CA PHE A 110 4.51 7.42 3.53
C PHE A 110 3.21 8.23 3.72
N THR A 111 2.70 8.33 4.96
CA THR A 111 1.43 9.01 5.25
C THR A 111 1.48 10.49 4.88
N THR A 112 2.62 11.15 5.08
CA THR A 112 2.81 12.55 4.66
C THR A 112 2.75 12.69 3.15
N VAL A 113 3.50 11.85 2.41
CA VAL A 113 3.64 11.95 0.96
C VAL A 113 2.36 11.49 0.24
N ALA A 114 1.66 10.47 0.75
CA ALA A 114 0.41 9.95 0.19
C ALA A 114 -0.77 10.95 0.24
N GLN A 115 -0.65 12.04 1.03
CA GLN A 115 -1.64 13.12 1.04
C GLN A 115 -1.67 13.90 -0.28
N LEU A 116 -0.61 13.88 -1.07
CA LEU A 116 -0.57 14.54 -2.38
C LEU A 116 -1.74 14.08 -3.26
N PRO A 117 -2.45 15.01 -3.91
CA PRO A 117 -3.60 14.66 -4.76
C PRO A 117 -3.27 13.71 -5.90
N SER A 118 -2.07 13.78 -6.48
CA SER A 118 -1.62 12.91 -7.58
C SER A 118 -1.31 11.47 -7.14
N LEU A 119 -1.11 11.20 -5.83
CA LEU A 119 -0.80 9.88 -5.28
C LEU A 119 -2.07 9.09 -4.90
N GLN A 120 -3.01 9.00 -5.83
CA GLN A 120 -4.26 8.26 -5.65
C GLN A 120 -4.05 6.75 -5.75
N GLY A 121 -4.75 6.00 -4.88
CA GLY A 121 -4.63 4.54 -4.85
C GLY A 121 -3.37 4.01 -4.18
N SER A 122 -2.61 4.87 -3.49
CA SER A 122 -1.50 4.46 -2.63
C SER A 122 -1.99 3.58 -1.47
N THR A 123 -1.19 2.60 -1.08
CA THR A 123 -1.53 1.64 -0.01
C THR A 123 -0.61 1.83 1.19
N GLY A 124 -1.17 1.76 2.38
CA GLY A 124 -0.45 1.97 3.64
C GLY A 124 -0.99 1.09 4.77
N THR A 125 -0.80 1.52 6.01
CA THR A 125 -1.06 0.75 7.23
C THR A 125 -2.51 0.33 7.43
N ALA A 126 -3.47 1.13 6.93
CA ALA A 126 -4.91 0.84 6.99
C ALA A 126 -5.43 0.05 5.77
N THR A 127 -4.59 -0.23 4.77
CA THR A 127 -4.97 -1.01 3.59
C THR A 127 -4.59 -2.48 3.76
N ASN A 128 -5.25 -3.39 3.02
CA ASN A 128 -5.01 -4.84 3.07
C ASN A 128 -5.24 -5.51 4.44
N THR A 129 -5.86 -4.82 5.39
CA THR A 129 -6.16 -5.35 6.73
C THR A 129 -7.15 -6.52 6.69
N PHE A 130 -7.99 -6.62 5.66
CA PHE A 130 -9.00 -7.66 5.47
C PHE A 130 -8.51 -8.91 4.72
N SER A 131 -7.21 -8.97 4.39
CA SER A 131 -6.64 -10.11 3.68
C SER A 131 -5.90 -11.06 4.62
N THR A 132 -6.13 -12.36 4.47
CA THR A 132 -5.31 -13.41 5.12
C THR A 132 -4.10 -13.77 4.29
N SER A 133 -4.15 -13.58 2.96
CA SER A 133 -3.20 -14.23 2.04
C SER A 133 -2.32 -13.27 1.25
N SER A 134 -2.57 -11.94 1.30
CA SER A 134 -1.84 -10.99 0.44
C SER A 134 -0.37 -10.81 0.81
N GLY A 135 0.01 -11.01 2.08
CA GLY A 135 1.34 -10.65 2.58
C GLY A 135 1.67 -9.15 2.50
N GLN A 136 0.64 -8.32 2.27
CA GLN A 136 0.78 -6.87 2.07
C GLN A 136 0.29 -6.03 3.26
N GLN A 137 -0.05 -6.68 4.37
CA GLN A 137 -0.51 -6.00 5.58
C GLN A 137 0.58 -5.05 6.09
N GLY A 138 0.23 -3.78 6.31
CA GLY A 138 1.15 -2.73 6.73
C GLY A 138 2.21 -2.34 5.70
N LEU A 139 2.15 -2.82 4.45
CA LEU A 139 3.04 -2.40 3.37
C LEU A 139 2.68 -0.99 2.91
N SER A 140 3.68 -0.10 2.87
CA SER A 140 3.53 1.29 2.41
C SER A 140 4.08 1.42 0.99
N SER A 141 3.22 1.78 0.02
CA SER A 141 3.62 1.94 -1.38
C SER A 141 2.80 3.01 -2.11
N PHE A 142 3.43 3.71 -3.07
CA PHE A 142 2.80 4.77 -3.82
C PHE A 142 2.19 4.31 -5.13
N SER A 143 1.07 4.95 -5.49
CA SER A 143 0.44 4.84 -6.81
C SER A 143 0.19 6.25 -7.35
N LEU A 144 0.88 6.64 -8.40
CA LEU A 144 0.66 7.91 -9.09
C LEU A 144 -0.56 7.79 -10.02
N ARG A 145 -1.46 8.80 -9.92
CA ARG A 145 -2.66 8.93 -10.77
C ARG A 145 -3.53 7.66 -10.86
N GLY A 146 -3.48 6.82 -9.82
CA GLY A 146 -4.30 5.61 -9.73
C GLY A 146 -3.87 4.44 -10.62
N VAL A 147 -2.76 4.52 -11.37
CA VAL A 147 -2.35 3.44 -12.29
C VAL A 147 -1.72 2.22 -11.59
N GLY A 148 -1.57 2.27 -10.27
CA GLY A 148 -1.08 1.19 -9.43
C GLY A 148 0.38 1.32 -9.00
N ALA A 149 0.73 0.73 -7.86
CA ALA A 149 2.07 0.82 -7.29
C ALA A 149 3.14 0.15 -8.15
N ILE A 150 2.79 -0.91 -8.88
CA ILE A 150 3.69 -1.59 -9.82
C ILE A 150 4.04 -0.75 -11.07
N ARG A 151 3.39 0.40 -11.27
CA ARG A 151 3.63 1.35 -12.37
C ARG A 151 4.14 2.70 -11.85
N THR A 152 4.56 2.75 -10.59
CA THR A 152 5.11 3.94 -9.92
C THR A 152 6.47 3.57 -9.36
N LEU A 153 7.54 4.10 -9.93
CA LEU A 153 8.90 3.79 -9.49
C LEU A 153 9.23 4.58 -8.23
N THR A 154 9.60 3.88 -7.14
CA THR A 154 10.08 4.50 -5.90
C THR A 154 11.58 4.31 -5.78
N LEU A 155 12.29 5.40 -5.48
CA LEU A 155 13.76 5.46 -5.38
C LEU A 155 14.20 6.05 -4.03
N LEU A 156 15.39 5.65 -3.58
CA LEU A 156 16.13 6.28 -2.49
C LEU A 156 17.47 6.79 -3.04
N ASP A 157 17.69 8.09 -3.00
CA ASP A 157 18.87 8.78 -3.59
C ASP A 157 19.06 8.47 -5.09
N GLY A 158 17.95 8.34 -5.85
CA GLY A 158 17.98 8.00 -7.26
C GLY A 158 18.27 6.53 -7.59
N GLN A 159 18.38 5.69 -6.58
CA GLN A 159 18.70 4.27 -6.67
C GLN A 159 17.45 3.42 -6.41
N ARG A 160 17.36 2.26 -7.07
CA ARG A 160 16.29 1.29 -6.82
C ARG A 160 16.39 0.70 -5.41
N VAL A 161 15.28 0.14 -4.92
CA VAL A 161 15.22 -0.53 -3.61
C VAL A 161 14.55 -1.88 -3.81
N VAL A 162 15.12 -2.92 -3.20
CA VAL A 162 14.58 -4.29 -3.27
C VAL A 162 13.10 -4.34 -2.88
N GLY A 163 12.32 -5.10 -3.64
CA GLY A 163 10.90 -5.28 -3.38
C GLY A 163 10.62 -5.96 -2.02
N ALA A 164 9.59 -5.53 -1.35
CA ALA A 164 9.11 -6.06 -0.06
C ALA A 164 8.05 -7.15 -0.20
N ASN A 165 7.64 -7.42 -1.43
CA ASN A 165 6.69 -8.48 -1.77
C ASN A 165 6.96 -9.01 -3.19
N VAL A 166 6.34 -10.12 -3.55
CA VAL A 166 6.52 -10.79 -4.85
C VAL A 166 6.14 -9.93 -6.08
N THR A 167 5.46 -8.80 -5.89
CA THR A 167 5.16 -7.84 -6.96
C THR A 167 6.27 -6.83 -7.20
N GLY A 168 7.37 -6.89 -6.43
CA GLY A 168 8.55 -6.03 -6.61
C GLY A 168 8.41 -4.61 -6.03
N VAL A 169 7.36 -4.33 -5.25
CA VAL A 169 7.12 -3.01 -4.67
C VAL A 169 7.90 -2.86 -3.35
N PRO A 170 8.74 -1.81 -3.18
CA PRO A 170 9.47 -1.57 -1.93
C PRO A 170 8.56 -1.11 -0.80
N ASP A 171 8.97 -1.33 0.46
CA ASP A 171 8.29 -0.80 1.65
C ASP A 171 8.89 0.56 2.04
N ILE A 172 8.14 1.62 1.75
CA ILE A 172 8.58 3.00 2.00
C ILE A 172 8.73 3.29 3.49
N SER A 173 8.04 2.56 4.35
CA SER A 173 8.15 2.73 5.79
C SER A 173 9.55 2.44 6.33
N LEU A 174 10.40 1.78 5.56
CA LEU A 174 11.80 1.46 5.91
C LEU A 174 12.81 2.50 5.43
N PHE A 175 12.37 3.66 4.92
CA PHE A 175 13.27 4.74 4.53
C PHE A 175 13.62 5.61 5.75
N PRO A 176 14.85 6.19 5.83
CA PRO A 176 15.33 6.91 7.01
C PRO A 176 14.68 8.30 7.12
N GLN A 177 13.47 8.39 7.67
CA GLN A 177 12.63 9.59 7.64
C GLN A 177 13.35 10.84 8.16
N LEU A 178 14.11 10.72 9.26
CA LEU A 178 14.78 11.85 9.88
C LEU A 178 15.91 12.44 9.01
N LEU A 179 16.48 11.65 8.10
CA LEU A 179 17.54 12.08 7.18
C LEU A 179 17.01 12.49 5.80
N ILE A 180 15.72 12.38 5.53
CA ILE A 180 15.15 12.81 4.25
C ILE A 180 15.12 14.34 4.19
N LYS A 181 15.89 14.91 3.26
CA LYS A 181 15.93 16.34 2.98
C LYS A 181 14.75 16.81 2.13
N ARG A 182 14.33 15.96 1.18
CA ARG A 182 13.15 16.20 0.35
C ARG A 182 12.68 14.93 -0.34
N VAL A 183 11.44 14.98 -0.83
CA VAL A 183 10.86 13.97 -1.71
C VAL A 183 10.46 14.62 -3.02
N ASP A 184 10.98 14.11 -4.13
CA ASP A 184 10.65 14.57 -5.48
C ASP A 184 9.60 13.62 -6.07
N VAL A 185 8.44 14.15 -6.45
CA VAL A 185 7.35 13.41 -7.10
C VAL A 185 7.23 13.87 -8.55
N VAL A 186 7.72 13.05 -9.47
CA VAL A 186 7.72 13.29 -10.90
C VAL A 186 6.40 12.77 -11.49
N ASN A 187 5.56 13.68 -11.93
CA ASN A 187 4.23 13.37 -12.46
C ASN A 187 4.24 13.15 -13.98
N GLY A 188 4.59 11.94 -14.42
CA GLY A 188 4.61 11.59 -15.84
C GLY A 188 5.64 10.53 -16.17
N GLY A 189 5.56 9.97 -17.37
CA GLY A 189 6.44 8.91 -17.81
C GLY A 189 7.92 9.26 -17.76
N ALA A 190 8.71 8.39 -17.14
CA ALA A 190 10.14 8.58 -16.92
C ALA A 190 10.95 7.30 -17.22
N SER A 191 10.38 6.33 -17.92
CA SER A 191 11.07 5.06 -18.24
C SER A 191 12.30 5.26 -19.11
N ALA A 192 12.34 6.27 -19.97
CA ALA A 192 13.53 6.60 -20.74
C ALA A 192 14.73 7.00 -19.88
N SER A 193 14.49 7.70 -18.75
CA SER A 193 15.53 8.13 -17.83
C SER A 193 15.83 7.11 -16.73
N TYR A 194 14.82 6.40 -16.20
CA TYR A 194 14.92 5.56 -14.99
C TYR A 194 14.61 4.07 -15.20
N GLY A 195 14.26 3.65 -16.41
CA GLY A 195 13.94 2.25 -16.74
C GLY A 195 12.50 1.86 -16.43
N SER A 196 12.24 0.56 -16.35
CA SER A 196 10.92 -0.03 -16.12
C SER A 196 10.21 0.54 -14.87
N ASP A 197 8.89 0.45 -14.88
CA ASP A 197 7.98 0.77 -13.78
C ASP A 197 7.71 2.27 -13.57
N ALA A 198 8.48 3.16 -14.23
CA ALA A 198 8.26 4.60 -14.21
C ALA A 198 7.18 5.05 -15.23
N VAL A 199 6.03 4.36 -15.26
CA VAL A 199 4.92 4.63 -16.18
C VAL A 199 4.05 5.78 -15.70
N GLY A 200 3.56 5.72 -14.45
CA GLY A 200 2.83 6.82 -13.81
C GLY A 200 3.75 7.96 -13.40
N GLY A 201 5.01 7.63 -13.11
CA GLY A 201 6.06 8.56 -12.70
C GLY A 201 7.03 7.95 -11.71
N VAL A 202 7.75 8.83 -10.99
CA VAL A 202 8.78 8.47 -10.02
C VAL A 202 8.55 9.21 -8.71
N VAL A 203 8.74 8.52 -7.59
CA VAL A 203 8.84 9.12 -6.25
C VAL A 203 10.24 8.85 -5.73
N ASN A 204 11.06 9.90 -5.60
CA ASN A 204 12.46 9.79 -5.19
C ASN A 204 12.68 10.48 -3.85
N PHE A 205 13.19 9.75 -2.88
CA PHE A 205 13.55 10.24 -1.56
C PHE A 205 15.02 10.61 -1.55
N ILE A 206 15.33 11.85 -1.22
CA ILE A 206 16.69 12.38 -1.20
C ILE A 206 17.13 12.58 0.24
N THR A 207 18.20 11.88 0.63
CA THR A 207 18.79 12.00 1.97
C THR A 207 19.75 13.17 2.07
N ASP A 208 19.96 13.68 3.28
CA ASP A 208 21.04 14.63 3.56
C ASP A 208 22.36 13.87 3.74
N THR A 209 23.12 13.76 2.65
CA THR A 209 24.40 13.02 2.62
C THR A 209 25.57 13.75 3.27
N ARG A 210 25.39 15.00 3.72
CA ARG A 210 26.41 15.85 4.35
C ARG A 210 25.98 16.35 5.73
N PHE A 211 24.96 15.76 6.33
CA PHE A 211 24.46 16.13 7.66
C PHE A 211 25.59 16.13 8.69
N LYS A 212 25.67 17.20 9.49
CA LYS A 212 26.60 17.34 10.62
C LYS A 212 25.81 17.69 11.87
N GLY A 213 26.19 17.15 13.01
CA GLY A 213 25.52 17.35 14.28
C GLY A 213 24.70 16.15 14.73
N ILE A 214 23.83 16.37 15.69
CA ILE A 214 22.91 15.35 16.22
C ILE A 214 21.49 15.91 16.17
N LYS A 215 20.56 15.17 15.59
CA LYS A 215 19.13 15.51 15.63
C LYS A 215 18.29 14.31 16.06
N GLY A 216 17.19 14.58 16.73
CA GLY A 216 16.29 13.54 17.18
C GLY A 216 14.86 14.02 17.33
N ASN A 217 13.95 13.06 17.51
CA ASN A 217 12.54 13.28 17.67
C ASN A 217 11.94 12.23 18.61
N VAL A 218 11.11 12.67 19.55
CA VAL A 218 10.26 11.81 20.39
C VAL A 218 8.84 12.30 20.28
N GLN A 219 7.93 11.41 19.89
CA GLN A 219 6.53 11.72 19.62
C GLN A 219 5.62 10.67 20.26
N GLY A 220 4.50 11.11 20.82
CA GLY A 220 3.37 10.27 21.21
C GLY A 220 2.11 10.70 20.48
N GLY A 221 1.17 9.77 20.32
CA GLY A 221 -0.12 10.05 19.69
C GLY A 221 -1.21 9.09 20.15
N VAL A 222 -2.48 9.51 19.99
CA VAL A 222 -3.67 8.73 20.32
C VAL A 222 -4.89 9.26 19.57
N THR A 223 -5.83 8.37 19.24
CA THR A 223 -7.10 8.80 18.65
C THR A 223 -8.06 9.38 19.69
N THR A 224 -9.09 10.08 19.25
CA THR A 224 -10.16 10.57 20.13
C THR A 224 -10.92 9.44 20.82
N TYR A 225 -10.83 8.21 20.33
CA TYR A 225 -11.47 7.03 20.90
C TYR A 225 -10.60 6.33 21.98
N GLY A 226 -9.37 6.83 22.22
CA GLY A 226 -8.43 6.27 23.21
C GLY A 226 -7.69 5.02 22.71
N ASP A 227 -7.84 4.67 21.43
CA ASP A 227 -7.12 3.57 20.75
C ASP A 227 -5.99 4.11 19.84
N ASP A 228 -5.31 3.20 19.13
CA ASP A 228 -4.18 3.48 18.24
C ASP A 228 -3.11 4.35 18.92
N GLN A 229 -2.67 3.94 20.10
CA GLN A 229 -1.57 4.61 20.78
C GLN A 229 -0.32 4.52 19.91
N GLN A 230 0.30 5.68 19.67
CA GLN A 230 1.44 5.83 18.77
C GLN A 230 2.66 6.31 19.54
N VAL A 231 3.81 5.72 19.25
CA VAL A 231 5.11 6.17 19.74
C VAL A 231 6.10 6.18 18.59
N LEU A 232 6.84 7.27 18.45
CA LEU A 232 7.93 7.42 17.49
C LEU A 232 9.15 7.98 18.19
N VAL A 233 10.27 7.28 18.08
CA VAL A 233 11.59 7.74 18.57
C VAL A 233 12.57 7.65 17.43
N GLN A 234 13.24 8.77 17.14
CA GLN A 234 14.20 8.88 16.04
C GLN A 234 15.45 9.59 16.51
N LEU A 235 16.62 9.13 16.04
CA LEU A 235 17.91 9.72 16.31
C LEU A 235 18.77 9.67 15.05
N ALA A 236 19.44 10.77 14.72
CA ALA A 236 20.42 10.82 13.65
C ALA A 236 21.65 11.60 14.13
N GLY A 237 22.82 11.16 13.70
CA GLY A 237 24.09 11.82 13.94
C GLY A 237 24.96 11.84 12.68
N GLY A 238 25.70 12.89 12.48
CA GLY A 238 26.63 13.05 11.40
C GLY A 238 27.88 13.83 11.79
N THR A 239 28.99 13.46 11.24
CA THR A 239 30.28 14.16 11.47
C THR A 239 31.18 14.08 10.25
N SER A 240 32.09 15.01 10.16
CA SER A 240 33.20 14.98 9.20
C SER A 240 34.52 14.86 9.92
N LEU A 241 35.39 14.04 9.38
CA LEU A 241 36.73 13.72 9.89
C LEU A 241 37.75 13.97 8.78
N LEU A 242 39.05 13.82 9.09
CA LEU A 242 40.15 13.93 8.12
C LEU A 242 40.10 15.24 7.31
N ASN A 243 40.04 16.38 7.99
CA ASN A 243 39.90 17.72 7.37
C ASN A 243 38.69 17.81 6.40
N ASP A 244 37.49 17.35 6.85
CA ASP A 244 36.24 17.35 6.09
C ASP A 244 36.18 16.39 4.88
N SER A 245 37.18 15.53 4.69
CA SER A 245 37.20 14.57 3.58
C SER A 245 36.47 13.26 3.87
N LEU A 246 36.24 12.90 5.13
CA LEU A 246 35.50 11.68 5.53
C LEU A 246 34.19 12.06 6.24
N HIS A 247 33.07 11.71 5.65
CA HIS A 247 31.75 11.97 6.17
C HIS A 247 31.11 10.68 6.69
N VAL A 248 30.63 10.69 7.92
CA VAL A 248 29.94 9.54 8.54
C VAL A 248 28.61 10.01 9.04
N ILE A 249 27.54 9.33 8.63
CA ILE A 249 26.16 9.62 9.02
C ILE A 249 25.50 8.32 9.44
N ALA A 250 24.75 8.37 10.53
CA ALA A 250 23.93 7.26 11.00
C ALA A 250 22.59 7.76 11.51
N SER A 251 21.53 6.96 11.31
CA SER A 251 20.25 7.19 11.96
C SER A 251 19.59 5.88 12.37
N THR A 252 18.75 5.97 13.39
CA THR A 252 17.89 4.87 13.81
C THR A 252 16.53 5.43 14.20
N GLU A 253 15.50 4.64 13.95
CA GLU A 253 14.14 4.97 14.36
C GLU A 253 13.38 3.75 14.85
N TYR A 254 12.53 3.98 15.83
CA TYR A 254 11.55 3.03 16.35
C TYR A 254 10.16 3.66 16.27
N ALA A 255 9.21 2.95 15.70
CA ALA A 255 7.81 3.34 15.69
C ALA A 255 6.93 2.18 16.17
N HIS A 256 5.91 2.52 16.93
CA HIS A 256 4.89 1.60 17.41
C HIS A 256 3.52 2.25 17.26
N GLU A 257 2.58 1.52 16.67
CA GLU A 257 1.18 1.89 16.53
C GLU A 257 0.34 0.67 16.96
N ASP A 258 -0.59 0.85 17.91
CA ASP A 258 -1.41 -0.26 18.40
C ASP A 258 -2.45 -0.72 17.38
N GLY A 259 -2.71 0.11 16.36
CA GLY A 259 -3.74 -0.12 15.36
C GLY A 259 -5.16 0.03 15.90
N VAL A 260 -6.13 -0.25 15.05
CA VAL A 260 -7.55 -0.16 15.39
C VAL A 260 -8.26 -1.45 15.00
N GLY A 261 -8.97 -2.06 15.93
CA GLY A 261 -9.63 -3.35 15.75
C GLY A 261 -8.86 -4.52 16.35
N GLY A 262 -9.26 -5.74 16.05
CA GLY A 262 -8.57 -6.95 16.51
C GLY A 262 -8.92 -7.41 17.93
N GLY A 263 -10.02 -6.94 18.50
CA GLY A 263 -10.54 -7.38 19.81
C GLY A 263 -11.97 -7.90 19.73
N ASP A 264 -12.49 -8.41 20.84
CA ASP A 264 -13.93 -8.69 21.01
C ASP A 264 -14.68 -7.36 21.13
N PHE A 265 -14.76 -6.60 20.06
CA PHE A 265 -15.64 -5.46 20.00
C PHE A 265 -17.07 -5.96 19.99
N GLY A 266 -17.87 -5.51 20.92
CA GLY A 266 -19.31 -5.78 20.95
C GLY A 266 -19.94 -5.44 19.60
N ILE A 267 -21.12 -5.95 19.35
CA ILE A 267 -21.84 -5.86 18.10
C ILE A 267 -21.69 -4.48 17.45
N GLY A 268 -20.88 -4.41 16.42
CA GLY A 268 -20.81 -3.30 15.45
C GLY A 268 -19.88 -2.14 15.74
N LEU A 269 -18.98 -2.20 16.73
CA LEU A 269 -18.25 -1.02 17.14
C LEU A 269 -16.75 -1.27 17.22
N ALA A 270 -16.02 -0.97 16.15
CA ALA A 270 -14.57 -0.82 16.26
C ALA A 270 -14.27 0.43 17.09
N GLY A 271 -14.15 0.27 18.43
CA GLY A 271 -13.79 1.34 19.34
C GLY A 271 -14.73 2.56 19.34
N GLY A 272 -16.04 2.37 19.16
CA GLY A 272 -17.01 3.48 19.15
C GLY A 272 -17.23 4.14 17.79
N ARG A 273 -16.73 3.53 16.70
CA ARG A 273 -16.93 4.00 15.33
C ARG A 273 -18.22 3.43 14.75
N ASP A 274 -19.35 4.09 15.01
CA ASP A 274 -20.70 3.65 14.58
C ASP A 274 -20.86 3.50 13.07
N TRP A 275 -20.05 4.22 12.28
CA TRP A 275 -20.03 4.11 10.84
C TRP A 275 -19.48 2.77 10.34
N PHE A 276 -18.71 2.03 11.16
CA PHE A 276 -18.16 0.72 10.82
C PHE A 276 -19.21 -0.40 10.96
N ARG A 277 -20.42 -0.11 10.56
CA ARG A 277 -21.47 -1.12 10.38
C ARG A 277 -21.52 -1.50 8.92
N GLN A 278 -21.70 -2.79 8.67
CA GLN A 278 -21.77 -3.28 7.31
C GLN A 278 -22.89 -2.59 6.53
N SER A 279 -22.53 -1.89 5.46
CA SER A 279 -23.43 -1.49 4.40
C SER A 279 -23.21 -2.42 3.22
N THR A 280 -24.23 -2.72 2.44
CA THR A 280 -24.08 -3.63 1.32
C THR A 280 -24.90 -3.21 0.11
N LEU A 281 -24.51 -3.74 -1.04
CA LEU A 281 -25.24 -3.68 -2.27
C LEU A 281 -26.04 -4.98 -2.43
N ILE A 282 -27.34 -4.91 -2.14
CA ILE A 282 -28.23 -6.07 -2.25
C ILE A 282 -28.56 -6.27 -3.72
N ASN A 283 -28.21 -7.41 -4.30
CA ASN A 283 -28.60 -7.79 -5.64
C ASN A 283 -29.92 -8.58 -5.57
N ARG A 284 -31.00 -7.99 -6.05
CA ARG A 284 -32.33 -8.64 -6.10
C ARG A 284 -32.48 -9.69 -7.21
N ASN A 285 -31.41 -10.00 -7.94
CA ASN A 285 -31.40 -10.66 -9.24
C ASN A 285 -32.19 -9.85 -10.30
N VAL A 286 -32.06 -10.23 -11.56
CA VAL A 286 -32.70 -9.48 -12.66
C VAL A 286 -34.19 -9.88 -12.73
N LEU A 287 -35.03 -9.18 -11.99
CA LEU A 287 -36.47 -9.42 -12.00
C LEU A 287 -37.21 -8.65 -13.11
N ASN A 288 -36.64 -7.51 -13.55
CA ASN A 288 -37.21 -6.57 -14.54
C ASN A 288 -38.69 -6.21 -14.24
N ASP A 289 -38.97 -6.02 -12.97
CA ASP A 289 -40.30 -5.70 -12.42
C ASP A 289 -40.54 -4.18 -12.31
N GLY A 290 -39.73 -3.37 -12.96
CA GLY A 290 -39.79 -1.92 -12.86
C GLY A 290 -39.12 -1.34 -11.60
N SER A 291 -38.51 -2.20 -10.76
CA SER A 291 -37.74 -1.83 -9.60
C SER A 291 -36.25 -2.02 -9.88
N PRO A 292 -35.33 -1.31 -9.16
CA PRO A 292 -33.90 -1.47 -9.36
C PRO A 292 -33.43 -2.87 -9.01
N GLN A 293 -32.43 -3.39 -9.76
CA GLN A 293 -31.80 -4.66 -9.47
C GLN A 293 -30.97 -4.60 -8.18
N TYR A 294 -30.24 -3.50 -8.00
CA TYR A 294 -29.38 -3.29 -6.84
C TYR A 294 -29.99 -2.28 -5.88
N LEU A 295 -29.95 -2.62 -4.59
CA LEU A 295 -30.37 -1.74 -3.50
C LEU A 295 -29.15 -1.46 -2.61
N PHE A 296 -28.78 -0.19 -2.46
CA PHE A 296 -27.77 0.19 -1.49
C PHE A 296 -28.44 0.37 -0.12
N ARG A 297 -28.04 -0.43 0.85
CA ARG A 297 -28.62 -0.43 2.20
C ARG A 297 -27.54 -0.32 3.26
N ASP A 298 -27.70 0.66 4.13
CA ASP A 298 -26.95 0.78 5.37
C ASP A 298 -27.35 -0.32 6.33
N TYR A 299 -26.37 -0.85 7.08
CA TYR A 299 -26.56 -1.88 8.09
C TYR A 299 -27.23 -3.18 7.58
N ALA A 300 -27.14 -3.44 6.30
CA ALA A 300 -27.60 -4.70 5.75
C ALA A 300 -26.59 -5.81 6.07
N GLN A 301 -27.08 -6.95 6.52
CA GLN A 301 -26.30 -8.09 6.96
C GLN A 301 -26.64 -9.33 6.16
N SER A 302 -25.66 -10.24 6.05
CA SER A 302 -25.90 -11.56 5.48
C SER A 302 -26.74 -12.41 6.43
N TYR A 303 -27.76 -13.06 5.90
CA TYR A 303 -28.58 -14.05 6.60
C TYR A 303 -28.42 -15.47 6.05
N ASN A 304 -27.32 -15.73 5.39
CA ASN A 304 -26.92 -17.10 5.00
C ASN A 304 -26.22 -17.84 6.15
N TYR A 305 -25.97 -17.18 7.25
CA TYR A 305 -25.42 -17.70 8.48
C TYR A 305 -25.67 -16.74 9.66
N THR A 306 -25.64 -17.28 10.88
CA THR A 306 -25.66 -16.48 12.11
C THR A 306 -24.47 -16.83 12.97
N LYS A 307 -24.29 -16.09 14.08
CA LYS A 307 -23.19 -16.31 15.02
C LYS A 307 -23.14 -17.74 15.55
N TYR A 308 -24.29 -18.33 15.86
CA TYR A 308 -24.44 -19.63 16.49
C TYR A 308 -25.23 -20.65 15.65
N GLY A 309 -25.55 -20.28 14.41
CA GLY A 309 -26.17 -21.13 13.44
C GLY A 309 -27.61 -20.79 13.06
N LEU A 310 -27.94 -21.02 11.81
CA LEU A 310 -29.24 -20.79 11.19
C LEU A 310 -29.53 -21.87 10.16
N ILE A 311 -30.72 -22.43 10.16
CA ILE A 311 -31.22 -23.29 9.06
C ILE A 311 -31.60 -22.38 7.91
N THR A 312 -30.93 -22.50 6.76
CA THR A 312 -30.98 -21.52 5.67
C THR A 312 -31.88 -21.86 4.53
N ALA A 313 -32.33 -23.13 4.46
CA ALA A 313 -33.23 -23.57 3.38
C ALA A 313 -34.06 -24.80 3.80
N GLY A 314 -35.16 -25.04 3.04
CA GLY A 314 -36.04 -26.15 3.22
C GLY A 314 -37.18 -25.91 4.24
N PRO A 315 -37.96 -26.96 4.63
CA PRO A 315 -39.10 -26.80 5.52
C PRO A 315 -38.78 -26.22 6.90
N LEU A 316 -37.53 -26.34 7.38
CA LEU A 316 -37.11 -25.82 8.67
C LEU A 316 -36.39 -24.46 8.56
N GLN A 317 -36.43 -23.81 7.39
CA GLN A 317 -35.78 -22.52 7.18
C GLN A 317 -36.24 -21.48 8.22
N GLY A 318 -35.30 -20.76 8.79
CA GLY A 318 -35.52 -19.70 9.78
C GLY A 318 -35.43 -20.16 11.22
N ILE A 319 -35.12 -21.43 11.49
CA ILE A 319 -34.73 -21.85 12.84
C ILE A 319 -33.27 -21.48 13.06
N ALA A 320 -33.02 -20.59 14.02
CA ALA A 320 -31.69 -20.20 14.47
C ALA A 320 -31.38 -20.75 15.88
N PHE A 321 -30.14 -20.58 16.33
CA PHE A 321 -29.69 -21.09 17.63
C PHE A 321 -29.06 -19.96 18.45
N ASP A 322 -29.33 -19.96 19.76
CA ASP A 322 -28.68 -19.09 20.73
C ASP A 322 -27.29 -19.64 21.13
N GLN A 323 -26.61 -18.92 22.00
CA GLN A 323 -25.28 -19.33 22.48
C GLN A 323 -25.30 -20.69 23.20
N SER A 324 -26.40 -21.05 23.84
CA SER A 324 -26.58 -22.35 24.53
C SER A 324 -27.01 -23.49 23.60
N GLY A 325 -27.28 -23.19 22.32
CA GLY A 325 -27.75 -24.14 21.31
C GLY A 325 -29.27 -24.34 21.29
N ASN A 326 -30.05 -23.51 22.01
CA ASN A 326 -31.50 -23.61 21.98
C ASN A 326 -32.06 -23.07 20.66
N PRO A 327 -32.95 -23.77 19.97
CA PRO A 327 -33.56 -23.32 18.75
C PRO A 327 -34.62 -22.24 19.03
N PHE A 328 -34.62 -21.18 18.17
CA PHE A 328 -35.66 -20.15 18.15
C PHE A 328 -36.01 -19.73 16.74
N GLN A 329 -37.19 -19.07 16.56
CA GLN A 329 -37.60 -18.59 15.26
C GLN A 329 -36.90 -17.26 14.95
N PHE A 330 -35.99 -17.29 13.95
CA PHE A 330 -35.23 -16.14 13.49
C PHE A 330 -36.11 -15.09 12.83
N GLN A 331 -36.00 -13.85 13.24
CA GLN A 331 -36.70 -12.74 12.61
C GLN A 331 -35.80 -12.15 11.51
N TYR A 332 -36.20 -12.38 10.26
CA TYR A 332 -35.54 -11.73 9.12
C TYR A 332 -35.96 -10.27 9.06
N GLY A 333 -35.06 -9.41 8.58
CA GLY A 333 -35.34 -8.04 8.21
C GLY A 333 -36.03 -7.94 6.83
N SER A 334 -35.73 -6.91 6.09
CA SER A 334 -36.23 -6.65 4.75
C SER A 334 -35.11 -6.26 3.79
N ASN A 335 -35.28 -6.62 2.52
CA ASN A 335 -34.45 -6.13 1.41
C ASN A 335 -35.29 -5.37 0.38
N GLY A 336 -36.34 -4.71 0.82
CA GLY A 336 -37.38 -4.10 -0.01
C GLY A 336 -38.56 -5.05 -0.36
N VAL A 337 -38.40 -6.35 -0.04
CA VAL A 337 -39.48 -7.35 -0.11
C VAL A 337 -39.51 -8.03 1.25
N PRO A 338 -40.71 -8.21 1.85
CA PRO A 338 -40.83 -8.91 3.13
C PRO A 338 -40.23 -10.31 3.06
N ALA A 339 -39.49 -10.69 4.10
CA ALA A 339 -38.85 -11.99 4.21
C ALA A 339 -39.87 -13.14 4.42
N ARG A 340 -41.15 -12.81 4.61
CA ARG A 340 -42.28 -13.75 4.65
C ARG A 340 -43.34 -13.33 3.62
N ASP A 341 -44.01 -14.32 3.01
CA ASP A 341 -45.15 -14.05 2.14
C ASP A 341 -46.40 -13.72 2.95
N ALA A 342 -47.51 -13.40 2.25
CA ALA A 342 -48.80 -13.10 2.89
C ALA A 342 -49.40 -14.30 3.66
N ALA A 343 -49.01 -15.52 3.35
CA ALA A 343 -49.40 -16.74 4.06
C ALA A 343 -48.47 -17.03 5.26
N GLY A 344 -47.42 -16.17 5.52
CA GLY A 344 -46.50 -16.35 6.62
C GLY A 344 -45.30 -17.29 6.31
N ASN A 345 -45.20 -17.85 5.10
CA ASN A 345 -44.11 -18.71 4.72
C ASN A 345 -42.80 -17.93 4.65
N VAL A 346 -41.72 -18.52 5.15
CA VAL A 346 -40.40 -17.91 5.12
C VAL A 346 -39.86 -17.89 3.70
N ARG A 347 -39.62 -16.70 3.17
CA ARG A 347 -38.93 -16.49 1.91
C ARG A 347 -37.42 -16.28 2.12
N GLY A 348 -37.01 -15.92 3.35
CA GLY A 348 -35.67 -15.47 3.67
C GLY A 348 -35.35 -14.14 3.02
N CYS A 349 -34.13 -13.68 3.20
CA CYS A 349 -33.63 -12.50 2.52
C CYS A 349 -32.94 -12.92 1.23
N LEU A 350 -33.60 -12.86 0.11
CA LEU A 350 -33.04 -13.11 -1.21
C LEU A 350 -32.34 -11.83 -1.71
N PRO A 351 -31.05 -11.87 -2.13
CA PRO A 351 -30.16 -13.03 -2.23
C PRO A 351 -29.29 -13.26 -0.97
N GLY A 352 -29.85 -13.19 0.22
CA GLY A 352 -29.15 -13.50 1.47
C GLY A 352 -28.70 -12.29 2.31
N PHE A 353 -29.15 -11.07 1.95
CA PHE A 353 -28.91 -9.84 2.71
C PHE A 353 -30.22 -9.14 3.05
N CYS A 354 -30.35 -8.69 4.31
CA CYS A 354 -31.49 -7.88 4.80
C CYS A 354 -31.02 -6.71 5.66
N GLN A 355 -31.85 -5.71 5.77
CA GLN A 355 -31.77 -4.62 6.71
C GLN A 355 -32.75 -4.88 7.88
N GLY A 356 -32.29 -4.76 9.13
CA GLY A 356 -33.10 -5.03 10.32
C GLY A 356 -33.26 -6.51 10.64
N GLY A 357 -34.24 -6.85 11.51
CA GLY A 357 -34.44 -8.20 12.03
C GLY A 357 -33.48 -8.57 13.16
N ASP A 358 -33.38 -9.89 13.44
CA ASP A 358 -32.39 -10.40 14.41
C ASP A 358 -30.97 -10.24 13.86
N LEU A 359 -30.02 -10.00 14.76
CA LEU A 359 -28.62 -9.86 14.35
C LEU A 359 -28.04 -11.20 13.93
N SER A 360 -27.67 -11.33 12.68
CA SER A 360 -27.08 -12.56 12.12
C SER A 360 -25.66 -12.86 12.65
N GLY A 361 -25.09 -11.96 13.42
CA GLY A 361 -23.70 -11.95 13.82
C GLY A 361 -22.94 -10.97 12.95
N ASN A 362 -22.37 -9.94 13.58
CA ASN A 362 -21.58 -8.95 12.88
C ASN A 362 -20.27 -9.57 12.46
N VAL A 363 -20.16 -9.95 11.21
CA VAL A 363 -18.94 -10.55 10.61
C VAL A 363 -17.77 -9.58 10.56
N ASP A 364 -18.05 -8.29 10.75
CA ASP A 364 -17.03 -7.24 10.77
C ASP A 364 -16.57 -6.91 12.19
N ALA A 365 -17.24 -7.44 13.22
CA ALA A 365 -16.82 -7.29 14.59
C ALA A 365 -15.42 -7.85 14.78
N GLY A 366 -14.52 -7.03 15.31
CA GLY A 366 -13.13 -7.41 15.54
C GLY A 366 -12.21 -7.33 14.34
N ARG A 367 -12.67 -7.00 13.14
CA ARG A 367 -11.75 -6.71 12.01
C ARG A 367 -10.86 -5.52 12.31
N SER A 368 -9.61 -5.62 11.87
CA SER A 368 -8.67 -4.51 11.97
C SER A 368 -8.97 -3.45 10.91
N LEU A 369 -9.25 -2.23 11.34
CA LEU A 369 -9.30 -1.05 10.47
C LEU A 369 -7.89 -0.57 10.11
N GLN A 370 -6.98 -0.64 11.09
CA GLN A 370 -5.55 -0.41 10.93
C GLN A 370 -4.77 -1.52 11.63
N SER A 371 -3.74 -2.02 10.97
CA SER A 371 -2.87 -3.06 11.55
C SER A 371 -2.10 -2.51 12.74
N LYS A 372 -1.92 -3.33 13.79
CA LYS A 372 -0.89 -3.08 14.79
C LYS A 372 0.47 -3.19 14.14
N ILE A 373 1.35 -2.18 14.34
CA ILE A 373 2.65 -2.09 13.69
C ILE A 373 3.74 -1.84 14.73
N GLN A 374 4.85 -2.52 14.56
CA GLN A 374 6.12 -2.23 15.20
C GLN A 374 7.19 -2.15 14.12
N ARG A 375 7.91 -1.04 14.05
CA ARG A 375 8.92 -0.79 13.04
C ARG A 375 10.22 -0.35 13.68
N VAL A 376 11.32 -0.91 13.17
CA VAL A 376 12.70 -0.47 13.46
C VAL A 376 13.38 -0.27 12.13
N ASN A 377 14.06 0.85 11.98
CA ASN A 377 14.87 1.15 10.80
C ASN A 377 16.20 1.78 11.23
N SER A 378 17.30 1.36 10.61
CA SER A 378 18.62 1.93 10.81
C SER A 378 19.27 2.16 9.46
N TYR A 379 19.90 3.32 9.31
CA TYR A 379 20.62 3.74 8.12
C TYR A 379 22.00 4.25 8.50
N GLY A 380 22.99 3.89 7.72
CA GLY A 380 24.36 4.37 7.85
C GLY A 380 24.94 4.74 6.48
N ARG A 381 25.74 5.81 6.44
CA ARG A 381 26.49 6.22 5.27
C ARG A 381 27.89 6.66 5.65
N ILE A 382 28.87 6.20 4.87
CA ILE A 382 30.26 6.65 4.92
C ILE A 382 30.60 7.18 3.52
N GLY A 383 31.12 8.39 3.42
CA GLY A 383 31.58 8.99 2.19
C GLY A 383 32.98 9.52 2.37
N TYR A 384 33.88 9.24 1.44
CA TYR A 384 35.26 9.74 1.42
C TYR A 384 35.52 10.54 0.16
N ASP A 385 35.82 11.82 0.32
CA ASP A 385 36.21 12.73 -0.74
C ASP A 385 37.66 12.47 -1.08
N PHE A 386 37.96 11.68 -2.11
CA PHE A 386 39.29 11.36 -2.57
C PHE A 386 39.87 12.44 -3.48
N ALA A 387 39.04 13.35 -3.99
CA ALA A 387 39.36 14.50 -4.80
C ALA A 387 38.37 15.65 -4.48
N PRO A 388 38.69 16.91 -4.81
CA PRO A 388 37.81 18.04 -4.52
C PRO A 388 36.36 17.88 -5.02
N ASN A 389 36.16 17.14 -6.10
CA ASN A 389 34.89 16.89 -6.72
C ASN A 389 34.57 15.40 -6.85
N GLY A 390 35.27 14.50 -6.15
CA GLY A 390 35.13 13.05 -6.25
C GLY A 390 34.91 12.40 -4.89
N GLU A 391 33.83 11.60 -4.74
CA GLU A 391 33.46 10.88 -3.54
C GLU A 391 33.33 9.38 -3.80
N ILE A 392 33.95 8.57 -2.95
CA ILE A 392 33.61 7.15 -2.82
C ILE A 392 32.70 7.02 -1.60
N TYR A 393 31.59 6.25 -1.71
CA TYR A 393 30.65 6.11 -0.61
C TYR A 393 30.16 4.69 -0.43
N GLY A 394 29.75 4.38 0.80
CA GLY A 394 29.00 3.18 1.14
C GLY A 394 27.77 3.54 1.97
N THR A 395 26.64 2.88 1.71
CA THR A 395 25.44 3.00 2.52
C THR A 395 24.94 1.63 2.95
N ILE A 396 24.35 1.58 4.13
CA ILE A 396 23.65 0.40 4.64
C ILE A 396 22.28 0.82 5.17
N ASN A 397 21.25 0.06 4.83
CA ASN A 397 19.90 0.24 5.37
C ASN A 397 19.40 -1.11 5.87
N ILE A 398 19.02 -1.16 7.15
CA ILE A 398 18.52 -2.36 7.83
C ILE A 398 17.18 -1.99 8.46
N GLY A 399 16.14 -2.74 8.14
CA GLY A 399 14.82 -2.45 8.68
C GLY A 399 14.00 -3.69 8.95
N GLN A 400 13.07 -3.58 9.90
CA GLN A 400 12.08 -4.58 10.24
C GLN A 400 10.72 -3.93 10.48
N VAL A 401 9.69 -4.51 9.89
CA VAL A 401 8.28 -4.17 10.15
C VAL A 401 7.55 -5.43 10.59
N LYS A 402 7.00 -5.40 11.79
CA LYS A 402 6.10 -6.43 12.30
C LYS A 402 4.68 -5.91 12.32
N THR A 403 3.74 -6.68 11.77
CA THR A 403 2.32 -6.33 11.81
C THR A 403 1.50 -7.47 12.41
N ASN A 404 0.41 -7.10 13.06
CA ASN A 404 -0.62 -8.04 13.45
C ASN A 404 -1.98 -7.46 13.07
N ASN A 405 -2.80 -8.23 12.39
CA ASN A 405 -4.14 -7.85 12.02
C ASN A 405 -5.11 -9.02 12.07
N GLN A 406 -6.37 -8.69 12.27
CA GLN A 406 -7.51 -9.59 12.25
C GLN A 406 -8.33 -9.33 10.98
N PRO A 407 -8.18 -10.16 9.93
CA PRO A 407 -8.74 -9.86 8.61
C PRO A 407 -10.23 -10.15 8.51
N VAL A 408 -10.75 -11.10 9.29
CA VAL A 408 -12.14 -11.56 9.22
C VAL A 408 -12.72 -11.73 10.61
N GLY A 409 -14.01 -11.43 10.76
CA GLY A 409 -14.76 -11.55 12.01
C GLY A 409 -15.31 -12.96 12.29
N GLY A 410 -14.92 -13.96 11.52
CA GLY A 410 -15.36 -15.34 11.69
C GLY A 410 -14.93 -16.21 10.51
N GLN A 411 -15.09 -17.52 10.67
CA GLN A 411 -14.80 -18.51 9.63
C GLN A 411 -16.13 -19.02 9.05
N ASN A 412 -16.72 -18.23 8.18
CA ASN A 412 -18.10 -18.37 7.71
C ASN A 412 -18.32 -19.62 6.87
N ARG A 413 -19.33 -20.40 7.22
CA ARG A 413 -19.78 -21.61 6.50
C ARG A 413 -21.27 -21.51 6.22
N PRO A 414 -21.66 -20.92 5.07
CA PRO A 414 -23.08 -20.62 4.79
C PRO A 414 -23.93 -21.83 4.34
N ASN A 415 -23.32 -22.90 3.82
CA ASN A 415 -24.06 -23.95 3.12
C ASN A 415 -23.60 -25.36 3.61
N LEU A 416 -23.70 -25.61 4.91
CA LEU A 416 -23.43 -26.93 5.49
C LEU A 416 -24.67 -27.80 5.38
N THR A 417 -24.50 -29.07 4.96
CA THR A 417 -25.57 -30.07 5.02
C THR A 417 -25.43 -30.85 6.32
N ILE A 418 -26.44 -30.77 7.18
CA ILE A 418 -26.48 -31.44 8.48
C ILE A 418 -27.56 -32.55 8.45
N GLN A 419 -27.15 -33.76 8.86
CA GLN A 419 -28.10 -34.88 8.98
C GLN A 419 -28.98 -34.71 10.21
N CYS A 420 -30.27 -34.91 10.07
CA CYS A 420 -31.21 -34.84 11.20
C CYS A 420 -30.89 -35.87 12.30
N ALA A 421 -30.30 -37.01 11.92
CA ALA A 421 -29.84 -38.05 12.83
C ALA A 421 -28.60 -37.69 13.64
N ASN A 422 -27.91 -36.59 13.34
CA ASN A 422 -26.73 -36.16 14.06
C ASN A 422 -27.05 -35.98 15.56
N PRO A 423 -26.28 -36.59 16.47
CA PRO A 423 -26.54 -36.55 17.91
C PRO A 423 -26.65 -35.12 18.49
N TYR A 424 -25.91 -34.17 17.96
CA TYR A 424 -25.88 -32.78 18.42
C TYR A 424 -27.10 -31.95 17.97
N VAL A 425 -27.87 -32.42 17.00
CA VAL A 425 -29.09 -31.72 16.60
C VAL A 425 -30.09 -31.69 17.79
N PRO A 426 -30.59 -30.51 18.22
CA PRO A 426 -31.54 -30.41 19.32
C PRO A 426 -32.79 -31.24 19.11
N ALA A 427 -33.34 -31.78 20.20
CA ALA A 427 -34.51 -32.68 20.12
C ALA A 427 -35.72 -32.08 19.39
N LEU A 428 -35.98 -30.78 19.60
CA LEU A 428 -37.07 -30.05 18.89
C LEU A 428 -36.80 -30.01 17.38
N VAL A 429 -35.57 -29.85 16.93
CA VAL A 429 -35.22 -29.84 15.49
C VAL A 429 -35.30 -31.24 14.92
N LYS A 430 -34.92 -32.30 15.66
CA LYS A 430 -35.13 -33.70 15.25
C LYS A 430 -36.61 -34.04 15.06
N ALA A 431 -37.45 -33.61 16.00
CA ALA A 431 -38.88 -33.79 15.89
C ALA A 431 -39.47 -33.05 14.69
N ALA A 432 -39.02 -31.81 14.44
CA ALA A 432 -39.40 -31.03 13.28
C ALA A 432 -38.95 -31.66 11.95
N CYS A 433 -37.74 -32.28 11.90
CA CYS A 433 -37.29 -33.06 10.76
C CYS A 433 -38.22 -34.25 10.47
N ALA A 434 -38.59 -34.99 11.51
CA ALA A 434 -39.52 -36.13 11.38
C ALA A 434 -40.89 -35.69 10.87
N THR A 435 -41.44 -34.62 11.42
CA THR A 435 -42.72 -34.05 10.98
C THR A 435 -42.64 -33.58 9.52
N ALA A 436 -41.55 -32.98 9.10
CA ALA A 436 -41.31 -32.49 7.74
C ALA A 436 -40.90 -33.62 6.75
N GLY A 437 -40.66 -34.86 7.22
CA GLY A 437 -40.25 -35.99 6.39
C GLY A 437 -38.89 -35.81 5.74
N ILE A 438 -37.97 -35.03 6.35
CA ILE A 438 -36.62 -34.77 5.82
C ILE A 438 -35.55 -35.51 6.62
N THR A 439 -34.45 -35.86 5.95
CA THR A 439 -33.30 -36.52 6.56
C THR A 439 -32.11 -35.57 6.83
N ASN A 440 -32.11 -34.40 6.21
CA ASN A 440 -31.06 -33.40 6.37
C ASN A 440 -31.63 -31.99 6.12
N PHE A 441 -30.88 -30.96 6.51
CA PHE A 441 -31.17 -29.55 6.28
C PHE A 441 -29.92 -28.75 5.97
N GLN A 442 -30.08 -27.58 5.32
CA GLN A 442 -29.01 -26.64 5.05
C GLN A 442 -28.80 -25.72 6.25
N TYR A 443 -27.54 -25.53 6.65
CA TYR A 443 -27.16 -24.81 7.84
C TYR A 443 -26.03 -23.83 7.57
N GLY A 444 -26.13 -22.62 8.13
CA GLY A 444 -25.10 -21.60 8.05
C GLY A 444 -24.66 -21.10 9.42
N THR A 445 -23.35 -20.98 9.61
CA THR A 445 -22.74 -20.45 10.83
C THR A 445 -21.52 -19.61 10.53
N SER A 446 -21.27 -18.54 11.30
CA SER A 446 -20.02 -17.79 11.28
C SER A 446 -18.95 -18.44 12.16
N ASN A 447 -19.28 -19.51 12.87
CA ASN A 447 -18.34 -20.22 13.76
C ASN A 447 -17.68 -19.31 14.80
N ALA A 448 -18.42 -18.36 15.37
CA ALA A 448 -17.89 -17.38 16.30
C ALA A 448 -17.13 -18.00 17.49
N ALA A 449 -17.54 -19.23 17.91
CA ALA A 449 -16.89 -19.97 18.97
C ALA A 449 -15.45 -20.44 18.64
N LEU A 450 -15.05 -20.43 17.37
CA LEU A 450 -13.69 -20.76 16.96
C LEU A 450 -12.71 -19.59 17.20
N GLY A 451 -13.24 -18.40 17.51
CA GLY A 451 -12.45 -17.18 17.62
C GLY A 451 -12.04 -16.62 16.25
N ASN A 452 -11.39 -15.48 16.27
CA ASN A 452 -10.99 -14.75 15.07
C ASN A 452 -9.58 -15.17 14.64
N SER A 453 -9.39 -15.33 13.32
CA SER A 453 -8.06 -15.55 12.76
C SER A 453 -7.16 -14.33 12.94
N GLN A 454 -5.87 -14.55 13.18
CA GLN A 454 -4.85 -13.51 13.30
C GLN A 454 -3.79 -13.73 12.24
N VAL A 455 -3.36 -12.65 11.60
CA VAL A 455 -2.27 -12.66 10.62
C VAL A 455 -1.10 -11.85 11.16
N TYR A 456 0.02 -12.51 11.34
CA TYR A 456 1.29 -11.91 11.73
C TYR A 456 2.20 -11.83 10.52
N THR A 457 2.72 -10.64 10.24
CA THR A 457 3.70 -10.45 9.17
C THR A 457 4.97 -9.84 9.77
N ASP A 458 6.12 -10.43 9.46
CA ASP A 458 7.46 -9.93 9.81
C ASP A 458 8.25 -9.71 8.52
N ARG A 459 8.45 -8.44 8.13
CA ARG A 459 9.28 -8.03 6.99
C ARG A 459 10.61 -7.53 7.49
N ARG A 460 11.71 -8.05 6.93
CA ARG A 460 13.08 -7.69 7.27
C ARG A 460 13.83 -7.37 5.99
N GLN A 461 14.38 -6.17 5.91
CA GLN A 461 15.14 -5.68 4.78
C GLN A 461 16.60 -5.45 5.18
N PHE A 462 17.49 -5.86 4.31
CA PHE A 462 18.89 -5.47 4.30
C PHE A 462 19.22 -4.91 2.93
N ARG A 463 19.80 -3.72 2.86
CA ARG A 463 20.27 -3.08 1.64
C ARG A 463 21.65 -2.50 1.87
N PHE A 464 22.56 -2.77 0.94
CA PHE A 464 23.93 -2.24 0.90
C PHE A 464 24.16 -1.60 -0.45
N VAL A 465 24.80 -0.44 -0.48
CA VAL A 465 25.27 0.23 -1.70
C VAL A 465 26.72 0.64 -1.53
N ALA A 466 27.51 0.42 -2.54
CA ALA A 466 28.86 0.99 -2.67
C ALA A 466 28.94 1.72 -4.01
N GLY A 467 29.47 2.95 -4.00
CA GLY A 467 29.51 3.75 -5.21
C GLY A 467 30.61 4.80 -5.21
N ALA A 468 30.79 5.38 -6.38
CA ALA A 468 31.66 6.53 -6.61
C ALA A 468 30.91 7.55 -7.47
N LYS A 469 31.00 8.81 -7.10
CA LYS A 469 30.43 9.92 -7.87
C LYS A 469 31.37 11.12 -7.85
N GLY A 470 31.29 11.92 -8.89
CA GLY A 470 32.15 13.09 -8.95
C GLY A 470 32.01 13.91 -10.23
N ARG A 471 32.86 14.88 -10.37
CA ARG A 471 32.96 15.73 -11.57
C ARG A 471 34.43 15.84 -11.96
N GLU A 472 34.71 15.66 -13.24
CA GLU A 472 36.04 15.77 -13.83
C GLU A 472 35.97 16.55 -15.12
N ALA A 473 36.98 17.37 -15.36
CA ALA A 473 37.13 18.07 -16.65
C ALA A 473 37.73 17.09 -17.68
N VAL A 474 36.97 16.71 -18.67
CA VAL A 474 37.39 15.83 -19.76
C VAL A 474 37.16 16.53 -21.09
N LEU A 475 38.22 16.62 -21.92
CA LEU A 475 38.17 17.26 -23.24
C LEU A 475 37.67 18.70 -23.22
N GLY A 476 37.96 19.47 -22.16
CA GLY A 476 37.55 20.88 -22.04
C GLY A 476 36.16 21.13 -21.61
N SER A 477 35.44 20.08 -21.19
CA SER A 477 34.12 20.20 -20.58
C SER A 477 34.00 19.43 -19.25
N ASP A 478 33.13 19.91 -18.36
CA ASP A 478 32.89 19.27 -17.07
C ASP A 478 31.95 18.07 -17.25
N TRP A 479 32.44 16.90 -16.82
CA TRP A 479 31.65 15.66 -16.80
C TRP A 479 31.38 15.21 -15.36
N SER A 480 30.14 14.89 -15.04
CA SER A 480 29.77 14.20 -13.80
C SER A 480 29.61 12.72 -14.06
N TYR A 481 30.04 11.92 -13.09
CA TYR A 481 29.81 10.48 -13.08
C TYR A 481 29.15 10.04 -11.77
N ASP A 482 28.33 8.99 -11.86
CA ASP A 482 27.71 8.30 -10.72
C ASP A 482 27.65 6.80 -11.04
N MET A 483 28.40 6.02 -10.29
CA MET A 483 28.53 4.58 -10.46
C MET A 483 28.25 3.91 -9.13
N TYR A 484 27.43 2.85 -9.14
CA TYR A 484 27.19 2.11 -7.91
C TYR A 484 26.88 0.63 -8.18
N TYR A 485 27.17 -0.17 -7.14
CA TYR A 485 26.65 -1.51 -6.94
C TYR A 485 25.70 -1.49 -5.74
N GLU A 486 24.56 -2.14 -5.90
CA GLU A 486 23.59 -2.36 -4.84
C GLU A 486 23.30 -3.85 -4.66
N HIS A 487 23.24 -4.31 -3.41
CA HIS A 487 22.66 -5.58 -3.01
C HIS A 487 21.55 -5.35 -2.01
N GLY A 488 20.34 -5.85 -2.35
CA GLY A 488 19.18 -5.81 -1.48
C GLY A 488 18.64 -7.21 -1.20
N THR A 489 18.24 -7.49 0.04
CA THR A 489 17.53 -8.70 0.42
C THR A 489 16.34 -8.34 1.31
N ASN A 490 15.17 -8.91 1.00
CA ASN A 490 13.97 -8.82 1.82
C ASN A 490 13.48 -10.21 2.20
N TYR A 491 13.17 -10.39 3.49
CA TYR A 491 12.48 -11.57 4.01
C TYR A 491 11.10 -11.13 4.51
N THR A 492 10.05 -11.77 4.00
CA THR A 492 8.68 -11.57 4.47
C THR A 492 8.12 -12.89 4.96
N ASP A 493 7.94 -12.98 6.28
CA ASP A 493 7.36 -14.11 6.97
C ASP A 493 5.92 -13.80 7.33
N VAL A 494 4.96 -14.61 6.87
CA VAL A 494 3.54 -14.53 7.21
C VAL A 494 3.15 -15.79 7.97
N ASP A 495 2.52 -15.61 9.12
CA ASP A 495 1.94 -16.67 9.94
C ASP A 495 0.47 -16.38 10.21
N VAL A 496 -0.40 -17.36 10.04
CA VAL A 496 -1.82 -17.25 10.37
C VAL A 496 -2.14 -18.19 11.53
N SER A 497 -2.81 -17.67 12.53
CA SER A 497 -3.28 -18.46 13.68
C SER A 497 -4.79 -18.47 13.77
N ASN A 498 -5.35 -19.37 14.56
CA ASN A 498 -6.79 -19.57 14.74
C ASN A 498 -7.52 -19.77 13.41
N ILE A 499 -7.03 -20.64 12.56
CA ILE A 499 -7.61 -20.98 11.27
C ILE A 499 -7.90 -22.47 11.20
N MET A 500 -9.08 -22.86 10.74
CA MET A 500 -9.49 -24.26 10.70
C MET A 500 -9.00 -24.98 9.43
N LEU A 501 -8.77 -26.26 9.57
CA LEU A 501 -8.65 -27.21 8.47
C LEU A 501 -10.07 -27.59 8.00
N SER A 502 -10.44 -27.16 6.80
CA SER A 502 -11.79 -27.28 6.25
C SER A 502 -12.28 -28.72 6.19
N ARG A 503 -11.41 -29.66 5.85
CA ARG A 503 -11.76 -31.08 5.79
C ARG A 503 -11.97 -31.69 7.18
N ARG A 504 -11.09 -31.40 8.13
CA ARG A 504 -11.25 -31.83 9.53
C ARG A 504 -12.51 -31.23 10.16
N PHE A 505 -12.84 -29.97 9.85
CA PHE A 505 -14.08 -29.36 10.26
C PHE A 505 -15.31 -30.13 9.72
N ASN A 506 -15.34 -30.44 8.43
CA ASN A 506 -16.44 -31.20 7.81
C ASN A 506 -16.59 -32.61 8.41
N GLN A 507 -15.49 -33.28 8.73
CA GLN A 507 -15.49 -34.59 9.42
C GLN A 507 -16.01 -34.47 10.84
N ALA A 508 -15.57 -33.46 11.59
CA ALA A 508 -15.95 -33.25 13.00
C ALA A 508 -17.43 -32.90 13.19
N ILE A 509 -18.03 -32.12 12.29
CA ILE A 509 -19.46 -31.76 12.35
C ILE A 509 -20.38 -32.92 11.95
N ASN A 510 -19.88 -33.90 11.20
CA ASN A 510 -20.62 -35.10 10.83
C ASN A 510 -20.47 -36.16 11.93
N ALA A 511 -21.28 -36.02 12.97
CA ALA A 511 -21.24 -36.89 14.14
C ALA A 511 -22.32 -37.97 14.10
N THR A 512 -22.01 -39.13 14.73
CA THR A 512 -22.94 -40.25 14.93
C THR A 512 -22.79 -40.83 16.35
N THR A 513 -23.68 -41.68 16.75
CA THR A 513 -23.57 -42.45 18.01
C THR A 513 -23.02 -43.84 17.71
N LEU A 514 -21.93 -44.22 18.37
CA LEU A 514 -21.34 -45.58 18.31
C LEU A 514 -21.07 -46.07 19.74
N ASN A 515 -21.64 -47.20 20.08
CA ASN A 515 -21.53 -47.79 21.42
C ASN A 515 -21.87 -46.80 22.55
N GLY A 516 -22.89 -45.98 22.34
CA GLY A 516 -23.34 -45.00 23.33
C GLY A 516 -22.51 -43.71 23.40
N ALA A 517 -21.40 -43.62 22.70
CA ALA A 517 -20.57 -42.41 22.61
C ALA A 517 -20.83 -41.62 21.32
N ILE A 518 -20.79 -40.27 21.39
CA ILE A 518 -20.85 -39.41 20.20
C ILE A 518 -19.45 -39.40 19.59
N VAL A 519 -19.36 -39.81 18.33
CA VAL A 519 -18.11 -39.89 17.57
C VAL A 519 -18.28 -39.30 16.17
N CYS A 520 -17.20 -38.99 15.45
CA CYS A 520 -17.25 -38.66 14.04
C CYS A 520 -17.83 -39.83 13.22
N ALA A 521 -18.68 -39.57 12.25
CA ALA A 521 -19.30 -40.65 11.45
C ALA A 521 -18.30 -41.39 10.54
N ASP A 522 -17.30 -40.69 10.03
CA ASP A 522 -16.22 -41.25 9.19
C ASP A 522 -15.25 -42.13 10.03
N ALA A 523 -15.17 -43.42 9.69
CA ALA A 523 -14.31 -44.38 10.38
C ALA A 523 -12.81 -44.04 10.19
N THR A 524 -12.41 -43.60 9.01
CA THR A 524 -11.02 -43.18 8.72
C THR A 524 -10.64 -41.96 9.52
N ALA A 525 -11.55 -40.96 9.59
CA ALA A 525 -11.33 -39.78 10.42
C ALA A 525 -11.19 -40.14 11.90
N ARG A 526 -12.01 -41.08 12.41
CA ARG A 526 -11.87 -41.60 13.81
C ARG A 526 -10.50 -42.23 14.07
N ALA A 527 -10.04 -43.05 13.13
CA ALA A 527 -8.71 -43.66 13.21
C ALA A 527 -7.59 -42.61 13.25
N ASN A 528 -7.81 -41.47 12.64
CA ASN A 528 -6.91 -40.31 12.61
C ASN A 528 -7.19 -39.27 13.74
N GLY A 529 -7.89 -39.68 14.81
CA GLY A 529 -8.08 -38.88 16.01
C GLY A 529 -9.20 -37.82 15.90
N CYS A 530 -10.15 -37.94 14.95
CA CYS A 530 -11.26 -37.04 14.83
C CYS A 530 -12.05 -36.92 16.13
N GLN A 531 -12.28 -35.68 16.55
CA GLN A 531 -13.12 -35.31 17.67
C GLN A 531 -14.42 -34.66 17.17
N PRO A 532 -15.58 -35.15 17.57
CA PRO A 532 -16.85 -34.63 17.10
C PRO A 532 -17.08 -33.19 17.60
N LEU A 533 -17.55 -32.31 16.70
CA LEU A 533 -17.77 -30.89 16.96
C LEU A 533 -19.27 -30.58 17.02
N ASN A 534 -19.71 -30.03 18.15
CA ASN A 534 -21.04 -29.43 18.25
C ASN A 534 -21.00 -28.02 17.68
N ILE A 535 -21.75 -27.76 16.61
CA ILE A 535 -21.86 -26.44 15.94
C ILE A 535 -23.16 -25.70 16.29
N PHE A 536 -24.01 -26.31 17.12
CA PHE A 536 -25.24 -25.67 17.61
C PHE A 536 -24.93 -24.91 18.90
N GLY A 537 -24.84 -23.58 18.79
CA GLY A 537 -24.43 -22.72 19.90
C GLY A 537 -22.95 -22.34 19.93
N GLY A 538 -22.48 -21.93 21.10
CA GLY A 538 -21.17 -21.32 21.29
C GLY A 538 -20.16 -22.11 22.11
N ASN A 539 -20.38 -23.41 22.39
CA ASN A 539 -19.58 -24.19 23.36
C ASN A 539 -18.93 -25.46 22.74
N PRO A 540 -18.00 -25.33 21.77
CA PRO A 540 -17.26 -26.49 21.27
C PRO A 540 -16.32 -27.03 22.33
N SER A 541 -16.08 -28.36 22.33
CA SER A 541 -15.08 -28.96 23.23
C SER A 541 -13.64 -28.57 22.85
N ALA A 542 -12.76 -28.44 23.83
CA ALA A 542 -11.35 -28.17 23.60
C ALA A 542 -10.68 -29.22 22.69
N ALA A 543 -11.07 -30.51 22.82
CA ALA A 543 -10.59 -31.56 21.96
C ALA A 543 -11.00 -31.36 20.49
N ALA A 544 -12.26 -31.02 20.24
CA ALA A 544 -12.72 -30.71 18.88
C ALA A 544 -12.01 -29.48 18.28
N LEU A 545 -11.82 -28.41 19.07
CA LEU A 545 -11.08 -27.23 18.63
C LEU A 545 -9.63 -27.58 18.26
N SER A 546 -8.92 -28.37 19.10
CA SER A 546 -7.56 -28.79 18.81
C SER A 546 -7.47 -29.69 17.57
N TYR A 547 -8.48 -30.51 17.29
CA TYR A 547 -8.54 -31.33 16.10
C TYR A 547 -8.68 -30.49 14.82
N ILE A 548 -9.59 -29.52 14.80
CA ILE A 548 -9.88 -28.74 13.61
C ILE A 548 -8.92 -27.55 13.40
N MET A 549 -8.35 -27.02 14.49
CA MET A 549 -7.41 -25.90 14.48
C MET A 549 -6.12 -26.29 15.17
N PRO A 550 -5.18 -26.94 14.47
CA PRO A 550 -3.88 -27.28 15.05
C PRO A 550 -3.12 -26.02 15.47
N GLN A 551 -2.21 -26.15 16.44
CA GLN A 551 -1.42 -25.03 16.96
C GLN A 551 -0.56 -24.34 15.88
N ALA A 552 -0.03 -25.11 14.91
CA ALA A 552 0.65 -24.59 13.75
C ALA A 552 -0.37 -24.30 12.65
N GLY A 553 -0.55 -23.04 12.33
CA GLY A 553 -1.40 -22.57 11.24
C GLY A 553 -0.65 -22.48 9.90
N PRO A 554 -1.30 -21.97 8.84
CA PRO A 554 -0.62 -21.77 7.56
C PRO A 554 0.48 -20.72 7.68
N TYR A 555 1.56 -20.91 6.94
CA TYR A 555 2.64 -19.93 6.84
C TYR A 555 3.14 -19.73 5.42
N GLN A 556 3.71 -18.55 5.16
CA GLN A 556 4.48 -18.23 3.97
C GLN A 556 5.82 -17.61 4.38
N ARG A 557 6.92 -18.06 3.78
CA ARG A 557 8.27 -17.52 3.96
C ARG A 557 8.80 -17.10 2.61
N THR A 558 8.85 -15.78 2.37
CA THR A 558 9.30 -15.20 1.10
C THR A 558 10.68 -14.59 1.28
N ARG A 559 11.59 -14.90 0.37
CA ARG A 559 12.87 -14.23 0.22
C ARG A 559 12.92 -13.60 -1.15
N GLN A 560 13.31 -12.32 -1.20
CA GLN A 560 13.61 -11.59 -2.42
C GLN A 560 15.00 -11.05 -2.38
N THR A 561 15.69 -11.03 -3.52
CA THR A 561 16.99 -10.38 -3.65
C THR A 561 17.01 -9.55 -4.93
N GLN A 562 17.74 -8.44 -4.88
CA GLN A 562 18.01 -7.56 -5.99
C GLN A 562 19.50 -7.20 -5.97
N ASP A 563 20.16 -7.34 -7.13
CA ASP A 563 21.51 -6.88 -7.37
C ASP A 563 21.48 -5.90 -8.54
N VAL A 564 22.06 -4.71 -8.36
CA VAL A 564 22.11 -3.66 -9.38
C VAL A 564 23.52 -3.15 -9.56
N ILE A 565 23.96 -3.03 -10.81
CA ILE A 565 25.15 -2.26 -11.19
C ILE A 565 24.69 -1.15 -12.11
N SER A 566 24.99 0.11 -11.80
CA SER A 566 24.61 1.26 -12.60
C SER A 566 25.79 2.18 -12.85
N LEU A 567 25.88 2.68 -14.08
CA LEU A 567 26.90 3.59 -14.56
C LEU A 567 26.21 4.76 -15.24
N ASN A 568 26.41 5.98 -14.78
CA ASN A 568 25.81 7.18 -15.35
C ASN A 568 26.88 8.25 -15.55
N PHE A 569 26.84 8.90 -16.70
CA PHE A 569 27.71 10.01 -17.05
C PHE A 569 26.85 11.16 -17.58
N SER A 570 27.18 12.40 -17.21
CA SER A 570 26.53 13.58 -17.77
C SER A 570 27.52 14.74 -17.89
N GLY A 571 27.35 15.56 -18.93
CA GLY A 571 28.23 16.68 -19.20
C GLY A 571 27.68 17.59 -20.30
N SER A 572 28.44 18.65 -20.60
CA SER A 572 28.09 19.61 -21.65
C SER A 572 29.24 19.72 -22.66
N PRO A 573 29.40 18.71 -23.57
CA PRO A 573 30.58 18.57 -24.44
C PRO A 573 30.74 19.66 -25.51
N PHE A 574 29.67 20.34 -25.88
CA PHE A 574 29.67 21.42 -26.88
C PHE A 574 28.50 22.38 -26.65
N SER A 575 28.51 23.52 -27.35
CA SER A 575 27.44 24.50 -27.31
C SER A 575 26.71 24.58 -28.65
N SER A 576 25.40 24.78 -28.61
CA SER A 576 24.60 25.24 -29.73
C SER A 576 24.70 26.76 -29.88
N TRP A 577 24.00 27.33 -30.84
CA TRP A 577 23.81 28.78 -30.98
C TRP A 577 23.11 29.46 -29.79
N ALA A 578 22.37 28.70 -28.98
CA ALA A 578 21.60 29.20 -27.83
C ALA A 578 22.21 28.82 -26.46
N GLY A 579 23.34 28.11 -26.43
CA GLY A 579 24.02 27.75 -25.19
C GLY A 579 24.52 26.32 -25.11
N PRO A 580 25.05 25.88 -23.97
CA PRO A 580 25.63 24.55 -23.79
C PRO A 580 24.62 23.44 -23.99
N VAL A 581 25.00 22.40 -24.76
CA VAL A 581 24.19 21.19 -24.96
C VAL A 581 24.59 20.18 -23.88
N SER A 582 23.64 19.83 -23.01
CA SER A 582 23.87 18.84 -21.98
C SER A 582 23.50 17.44 -22.49
N VAL A 583 24.36 16.45 -22.20
CA VAL A 583 24.18 15.05 -22.60
C VAL A 583 24.35 14.17 -21.35
N ALA A 584 23.50 13.16 -21.21
CA ALA A 584 23.68 12.10 -20.23
C ALA A 584 23.58 10.73 -20.93
N PHE A 585 24.40 9.77 -20.52
CA PHE A 585 24.34 8.39 -20.99
C PHE A 585 24.77 7.43 -19.89
N GLY A 586 24.36 6.19 -20.03
CA GLY A 586 24.69 5.19 -19.03
C GLY A 586 24.14 3.82 -19.33
N GLY A 587 24.37 2.92 -18.39
CA GLY A 587 23.88 1.56 -18.43
C GLY A 587 23.57 1.01 -17.05
N GLU A 588 22.69 0.03 -17.02
CA GLU A 588 22.30 -0.69 -15.80
C GLU A 588 22.23 -2.18 -16.07
N PHE A 589 22.76 -2.97 -15.17
CA PHE A 589 22.49 -4.40 -15.07
C PHE A 589 21.77 -4.66 -13.76
N ARG A 590 20.64 -5.42 -13.81
CA ARG A 590 19.89 -5.80 -12.64
C ARG A 590 19.54 -7.27 -12.67
N HIS A 591 19.65 -7.94 -11.53
CA HIS A 591 19.19 -9.31 -11.30
C HIS A 591 18.22 -9.35 -10.15
N GLU A 592 17.05 -9.94 -10.35
CA GLU A 592 16.02 -10.11 -9.35
C GLU A 592 15.66 -11.59 -9.18
N PHE A 593 15.54 -12.02 -7.94
CA PHE A 593 15.16 -13.38 -7.56
C PHE A 593 14.15 -13.37 -6.43
N TYR A 594 13.21 -14.30 -6.45
CA TYR A 594 12.37 -14.61 -5.30
C TYR A 594 12.26 -16.11 -5.06
N ARG A 595 11.98 -16.48 -3.81
CA ARG A 595 11.62 -17.82 -3.40
C ARG A 595 10.57 -17.77 -2.30
N VAL A 596 9.50 -18.55 -2.46
CA VAL A 596 8.44 -18.74 -1.47
C VAL A 596 8.47 -20.17 -0.96
N ARG A 597 8.36 -20.34 0.37
CA ARG A 597 8.11 -21.60 1.03
C ARG A 597 6.84 -21.50 1.87
N ALA A 598 6.00 -22.51 1.77
CA ALA A 598 4.72 -22.60 2.46
C ALA A 598 4.64 -23.84 3.34
N ASP A 599 3.63 -23.87 4.21
CA ASP A 599 3.35 -25.04 5.05
C ASP A 599 2.89 -26.24 4.22
N PRO A 600 3.11 -27.48 4.70
CA PRO A 600 2.78 -28.70 3.94
C PRO A 600 1.27 -28.87 3.68
N TYR A 601 0.41 -28.43 4.58
CA TYR A 601 -1.05 -28.61 4.44
C TYR A 601 -1.63 -27.63 3.41
N GLY A 602 -1.10 -26.42 3.31
CA GLY A 602 -1.43 -25.46 2.27
C GLY A 602 -0.77 -25.81 0.94
N ALA A 603 0.51 -26.16 0.95
CA ALA A 603 1.33 -26.34 -0.25
C ALA A 603 1.00 -27.62 -1.04
N GLY A 604 0.60 -28.70 -0.36
CA GLY A 604 0.29 -29.97 -1.02
C GLY A 604 1.24 -31.09 -0.66
N PHE A 605 1.52 -31.29 0.62
CA PHE A 605 2.37 -32.36 1.15
C PHE A 605 1.79 -32.92 2.46
N ALA A 606 0.45 -33.00 2.55
CA ALA A 606 -0.23 -33.36 3.79
C ALA A 606 0.10 -34.79 4.26
N ASN A 607 0.36 -35.72 3.32
CA ASN A 607 0.70 -37.11 3.61
C ASN A 607 2.21 -37.36 3.65
N THR A 608 3.04 -36.38 3.43
CA THR A 608 4.49 -36.51 3.52
C THR A 608 4.95 -36.18 4.94
N PRO A 609 5.76 -37.01 5.61
CA PRO A 609 6.31 -36.71 6.92
C PRO A 609 7.20 -35.45 6.82
N ALA A 610 6.69 -34.31 7.24
CA ALA A 610 7.41 -33.03 7.08
C ALA A 610 8.16 -32.66 8.37
N ASN A 611 7.42 -32.55 9.47
CA ASN A 611 7.97 -32.21 10.77
C ASN A 611 6.88 -32.35 11.85
N ALA A 612 7.26 -32.19 13.11
CA ALA A 612 6.35 -32.37 14.24
C ALA A 612 5.19 -31.37 14.29
N ALA A 613 5.35 -30.21 13.64
CA ALA A 613 4.28 -29.18 13.59
C ALA A 613 3.21 -29.50 12.52
N TYR A 614 3.58 -30.26 11.48
CA TYR A 614 2.70 -30.69 10.39
C TYR A 614 2.89 -32.18 10.16
N PRO A 615 2.39 -33.04 11.05
CA PRO A 615 2.50 -34.49 10.90
C PRO A 615 1.72 -34.94 9.66
N ALA A 616 2.15 -36.07 9.08
CA ALA A 616 1.40 -36.68 7.97
C ALA A 616 -0.06 -36.94 8.39
N ASP A 617 -1.02 -36.51 7.54
CA ASP A 617 -2.45 -36.63 7.82
C ASP A 617 -3.19 -37.14 6.59
N PRO A 618 -3.48 -38.46 6.54
CA PRO A 618 -4.20 -39.09 5.43
C PRO A 618 -5.67 -38.59 5.31
N ALA A 619 -6.21 -37.92 6.34
CA ALA A 619 -7.54 -37.31 6.28
C ALA A 619 -7.55 -35.99 5.48
N LEU A 620 -6.42 -35.42 5.19
CA LEU A 620 -6.28 -34.19 4.39
C LEU A 620 -6.02 -34.50 2.91
N LEU A 621 -6.18 -33.48 2.06
CA LEU A 621 -5.85 -33.58 0.65
C LEU A 621 -4.35 -33.43 0.46
N ASP A 622 -3.72 -34.40 -0.15
CA ASP A 622 -2.28 -34.35 -0.45
C ASP A 622 -1.94 -33.25 -1.47
N ALA A 623 -2.89 -32.88 -2.33
CA ALA A 623 -2.77 -31.75 -3.25
C ALA A 623 -2.76 -30.36 -2.56
N GLY A 624 -3.01 -30.30 -1.25
CA GLY A 624 -3.05 -29.04 -0.49
C GLY A 624 -4.43 -28.40 -0.45
N ASN A 625 -4.47 -27.09 -0.16
CA ASN A 625 -5.71 -26.31 0.01
C ASN A 625 -6.58 -26.81 1.18
N ASN A 626 -5.96 -27.27 2.26
CA ASN A 626 -6.66 -27.85 3.40
C ASN A 626 -7.16 -26.81 4.41
N TRP A 627 -6.56 -25.61 4.42
CA TRP A 627 -6.97 -24.52 5.31
C TRP A 627 -8.24 -23.82 4.84
N TYR A 628 -8.98 -23.22 5.74
CA TYR A 628 -10.10 -22.36 5.41
C TYR A 628 -9.63 -21.12 4.59
N ALA A 629 -8.48 -20.55 4.95
CA ALA A 629 -7.78 -19.49 4.23
C ALA A 629 -6.26 -19.58 4.48
N GLY A 630 -5.44 -18.88 3.68
CA GLY A 630 -3.98 -18.94 3.84
C GLY A 630 -3.33 -20.17 3.19
N ASN A 631 -3.91 -20.71 2.13
CA ASN A 631 -3.35 -21.84 1.38
C ASN A 631 -2.20 -21.39 0.48
N TYR A 632 -1.07 -21.07 1.09
CA TYR A 632 0.13 -20.63 0.38
C TYR A 632 0.79 -21.77 -0.39
N LYS A 633 1.57 -21.45 -1.41
CA LYS A 633 2.27 -22.41 -2.28
C LYS A 633 3.76 -22.12 -2.35
N ASN A 634 4.55 -23.17 -2.58
CA ASN A 634 5.97 -23.04 -2.87
C ASN A 634 6.17 -22.47 -4.27
N GLY A 635 7.17 -21.61 -4.45
CA GLY A 635 7.49 -21.04 -5.75
C GLY A 635 8.85 -20.36 -5.75
N SER A 636 9.43 -20.19 -6.94
CA SER A 636 10.67 -19.44 -7.13
C SER A 636 10.80 -18.98 -8.57
N GLY A 637 11.50 -17.87 -8.78
CA GLY A 637 11.80 -17.37 -10.09
C GLY A 637 12.86 -16.29 -10.04
N ALA A 638 13.45 -16.02 -11.21
CA ALA A 638 14.45 -14.97 -11.39
C ALA A 638 14.40 -14.41 -12.81
N TYR A 639 14.80 -13.16 -12.94
CA TYR A 639 15.11 -12.57 -14.24
C TYR A 639 16.27 -11.58 -14.13
N SER A 640 16.89 -11.31 -15.29
CA SER A 640 17.94 -10.30 -15.42
C SER A 640 17.53 -9.24 -16.43
N VAL A 641 18.01 -8.02 -16.23
CA VAL A 641 17.73 -6.85 -17.06
C VAL A 641 19.06 -6.21 -17.45
N LYS A 642 19.23 -5.85 -18.70
CA LYS A 642 20.35 -5.09 -19.24
C LYS A 642 19.81 -3.86 -19.93
N GLU A 643 20.29 -2.68 -19.53
CA GLU A 643 19.77 -1.42 -20.05
C GLU A 643 20.91 -0.50 -20.48
N ALA A 644 20.66 0.27 -21.55
CA ALA A 644 21.48 1.40 -21.92
C ALA A 644 20.61 2.59 -22.30
N PHE A 645 21.04 3.81 -22.00
CA PHE A 645 20.29 5.02 -22.31
C PHE A 645 21.18 6.17 -22.75
N VAL A 646 20.58 7.09 -23.49
CA VAL A 646 21.12 8.40 -23.84
C VAL A 646 20.02 9.44 -23.65
N GLU A 647 20.38 10.58 -23.06
CA GLU A 647 19.52 11.75 -22.90
C GLU A 647 20.28 13.01 -23.33
N ALA A 648 19.62 13.92 -24.03
CA ALA A 648 20.21 15.20 -24.44
C ALA A 648 19.25 16.36 -24.16
N ASN A 649 19.78 17.50 -23.78
CA ASN A 649 19.04 18.76 -23.64
C ASN A 649 19.70 19.82 -24.51
N LEU A 650 18.96 20.30 -25.51
CA LEU A 650 19.41 21.24 -26.54
C LEU A 650 18.74 22.60 -26.33
N PRO A 651 19.48 23.63 -25.94
CA PRO A 651 18.98 25.01 -26.00
C PRO A 651 18.79 25.44 -27.48
N ILE A 652 17.60 25.98 -27.80
CA ILE A 652 17.22 26.38 -29.16
C ILE A 652 16.92 27.87 -29.27
N ILE A 653 16.52 28.52 -28.19
CA ILE A 653 16.30 29.95 -28.10
C ILE A 653 16.96 30.48 -26.83
N ASN A 654 17.70 31.56 -26.93
CA ASN A 654 18.25 32.33 -25.83
C ASN A 654 18.46 33.78 -26.26
N SER A 655 17.39 34.58 -26.15
CA SER A 655 17.39 35.98 -26.51
C SER A 655 16.33 36.75 -25.73
N ASP A 656 16.53 38.03 -25.55
CA ASP A 656 15.57 38.91 -24.84
C ASP A 656 14.21 38.95 -25.54
N ALA A 657 14.17 38.97 -26.89
CA ALA A 657 12.94 39.03 -27.68
C ALA A 657 12.22 37.68 -27.78
N GLY A 658 12.94 36.54 -27.77
CA GLY A 658 12.40 35.17 -27.91
C GLY A 658 12.28 34.42 -26.65
N GLY A 659 12.83 34.94 -25.56
CA GLY A 659 12.95 34.22 -24.29
C GLY A 659 14.00 33.09 -24.33
N ARG A 660 13.77 32.00 -23.54
CA ARG A 660 14.66 30.82 -23.47
C ARG A 660 13.89 29.57 -23.76
N ALA A 661 14.32 28.78 -24.76
CA ALA A 661 13.68 27.51 -25.05
C ALA A 661 14.69 26.38 -25.17
N ASN A 662 14.30 25.22 -24.65
CA ASN A 662 15.09 23.98 -24.66
C ASN A 662 14.24 22.84 -25.18
N ILE A 663 14.85 21.92 -25.91
CA ILE A 663 14.29 20.61 -26.29
C ILE A 663 15.09 19.53 -25.54
N ASN A 664 14.36 18.63 -24.85
CA ASN A 664 14.92 17.47 -24.18
C ASN A 664 14.47 16.19 -24.89
N GLY A 665 15.39 15.26 -25.13
CA GLY A 665 15.11 13.95 -25.71
C GLY A 665 15.86 12.86 -24.96
N ALA A 666 15.22 11.70 -24.76
CA ALA A 666 15.86 10.53 -24.17
C ALA A 666 15.42 9.26 -24.88
N VAL A 667 16.30 8.29 -24.97
CA VAL A 667 16.02 6.94 -25.46
C VAL A 667 16.72 5.93 -24.57
N ARG A 668 16.03 4.82 -24.28
CA ARG A 668 16.53 3.67 -23.53
C ARG A 668 16.19 2.38 -24.26
N VAL A 669 17.14 1.49 -24.37
CA VAL A 669 16.95 0.10 -24.76
C VAL A 669 17.08 -0.78 -23.53
N THR A 670 16.15 -1.71 -23.35
CA THR A 670 16.12 -2.64 -22.23
C THR A 670 15.93 -4.04 -22.74
N ASP A 671 16.77 -4.97 -22.33
CA ASP A 671 16.70 -6.40 -22.64
C ASP A 671 16.40 -7.19 -21.36
N TYR A 672 15.22 -7.85 -21.34
CA TYR A 672 14.79 -8.73 -20.24
C TYR A 672 15.04 -10.18 -20.62
N SER A 673 15.64 -10.95 -19.73
CA SER A 673 15.88 -12.39 -19.95
C SER A 673 14.60 -13.21 -20.15
N THR A 674 13.43 -12.66 -19.77
CA THR A 674 12.11 -13.33 -19.88
C THR A 674 11.24 -12.75 -21.00
N SER A 675 11.20 -11.43 -21.14
CA SER A 675 10.22 -10.74 -21.98
C SER A 675 10.84 -10.07 -23.21
N GLY A 676 12.16 -10.28 -23.45
CA GLY A 676 12.88 -9.78 -24.62
C GLY A 676 13.19 -8.29 -24.58
N THR A 677 13.54 -7.73 -25.73
CA THR A 677 14.03 -6.36 -25.86
C THR A 677 12.90 -5.37 -26.10
N VAL A 678 12.93 -4.24 -25.40
CA VAL A 678 11.95 -3.15 -25.51
C VAL A 678 12.63 -1.79 -25.51
N TRP A 679 12.00 -0.81 -26.15
CA TRP A 679 12.47 0.57 -26.21
C TRP A 679 11.55 1.51 -25.48
N ALA A 680 12.12 2.39 -24.66
CA ALA A 680 11.45 3.57 -24.09
C ALA A 680 12.07 4.83 -24.67
N TRP A 681 11.27 5.88 -24.87
CA TRP A 681 11.76 7.17 -25.35
C TRP A 681 10.94 8.32 -24.79
N LYS A 682 11.53 9.49 -24.73
CA LYS A 682 10.90 10.72 -24.26
C LYS A 682 11.37 11.88 -25.15
N VAL A 683 10.46 12.76 -25.52
CA VAL A 683 10.74 14.05 -26.14
C VAL A 683 9.89 15.11 -25.44
N GLY A 684 10.53 16.19 -25.04
CA GLY A 684 9.87 17.29 -24.36
C GLY A 684 10.61 18.60 -24.55
N GLY A 685 10.05 19.67 -24.02
CA GLY A 685 10.67 20.97 -24.05
C GLY A 685 10.06 21.94 -23.07
N THR A 686 10.80 23.02 -22.86
CA THR A 686 10.38 24.17 -22.06
C THR A 686 10.65 25.44 -22.84
N TRP A 687 9.76 26.40 -22.72
CA TRP A 687 9.91 27.74 -23.29
C TRP A 687 9.56 28.77 -22.23
N ASP A 688 10.58 29.49 -21.73
CA ASP A 688 10.44 30.71 -20.96
C ASP A 688 10.13 31.83 -21.93
N LEU A 689 8.93 32.30 -21.89
CA LEU A 689 8.44 33.38 -22.72
C LEU A 689 9.16 34.69 -22.35
N PRO A 690 9.26 35.66 -23.28
CA PRO A 690 9.75 37.00 -22.94
C PRO A 690 8.70 37.82 -22.15
N VAL A 691 8.06 37.13 -21.21
CA VAL A 691 7.06 37.66 -20.26
C VAL A 691 7.49 37.21 -18.88
N ASP A 692 7.62 38.13 -17.95
CA ASP A 692 8.11 37.89 -16.62
C ASP A 692 7.42 36.73 -15.96
N GLY A 693 8.23 35.69 -15.59
CA GLY A 693 7.82 34.51 -14.86
C GLY A 693 7.01 33.45 -15.64
N LEU A 694 6.66 33.65 -16.90
CA LEU A 694 5.79 32.73 -17.64
C LEU A 694 6.57 31.68 -18.45
N ARG A 695 6.23 30.43 -18.26
CA ARG A 695 6.81 29.26 -18.93
C ARG A 695 5.75 28.34 -19.50
N ILE A 696 5.99 27.85 -20.71
CA ILE A 696 5.27 26.71 -21.30
C ILE A 696 6.17 25.48 -21.24
N ARG A 697 5.59 24.33 -20.94
CA ARG A 697 6.28 23.04 -20.93
C ARG A 697 5.44 21.94 -21.56
N GLY A 698 6.10 20.94 -22.15
CA GLY A 698 5.41 19.80 -22.68
C GLY A 698 6.34 18.62 -22.85
N VAL A 699 5.79 17.41 -22.69
CA VAL A 699 6.53 16.16 -22.86
C VAL A 699 5.61 15.08 -23.39
N THR A 700 6.14 14.25 -24.29
CA THR A 700 5.51 13.01 -24.71
C THR A 700 6.52 11.87 -24.59
N SER A 701 6.06 10.69 -24.14
CA SER A 701 6.93 9.54 -23.94
C SER A 701 6.25 8.23 -24.30
N ARG A 702 7.08 7.23 -24.58
CA ARG A 702 6.74 5.82 -24.60
C ARG A 702 7.45 5.18 -23.42
N ASP A 703 6.68 4.75 -22.45
CA ASP A 703 7.14 4.17 -21.21
C ASP A 703 6.81 2.67 -21.16
N VAL A 704 7.50 1.93 -20.32
CA VAL A 704 7.39 0.48 -20.26
C VAL A 704 7.30 -0.02 -18.83
N ARG A 705 6.54 -1.11 -18.61
CA ARG A 705 6.58 -1.93 -17.41
C ARG A 705 6.79 -3.38 -17.77
N ALA A 706 7.83 -4.01 -17.25
CA ALA A 706 8.04 -5.44 -17.41
C ALA A 706 7.09 -6.23 -16.48
N PRO A 707 6.75 -7.48 -16.83
CA PRO A 707 6.11 -8.40 -15.91
C PRO A 707 6.96 -8.59 -14.66
N ASN A 708 6.33 -8.61 -13.49
CA ASN A 708 7.01 -8.84 -12.22
C ASN A 708 7.18 -10.35 -11.92
N LEU A 709 7.95 -10.65 -10.86
CA LEU A 709 8.24 -12.03 -10.46
C LEU A 709 6.97 -12.87 -10.18
N SER A 710 5.94 -12.25 -9.59
CA SER A 710 4.67 -12.93 -9.31
C SER A 710 3.88 -13.22 -10.58
N GLU A 711 3.82 -12.27 -11.52
CA GLU A 711 3.12 -12.45 -12.81
C GLU A 711 3.78 -13.54 -13.65
N LEU A 712 5.11 -13.64 -13.61
CA LEU A 712 5.87 -14.63 -14.37
C LEU A 712 5.88 -16.03 -13.74
N PHE A 713 6.05 -16.13 -12.41
CA PHE A 713 6.47 -17.36 -11.76
C PHE A 713 5.59 -17.78 -10.58
N ALA A 714 4.39 -17.20 -10.37
CA ALA A 714 3.50 -17.63 -9.30
C ALA A 714 3.23 -19.14 -9.37
N ALA A 715 3.37 -19.83 -8.25
CA ALA A 715 3.11 -21.25 -8.16
C ALA A 715 1.61 -21.56 -8.28
N PRO A 716 1.24 -22.75 -8.79
CA PRO A 716 -0.16 -23.11 -9.01
C PRO A 716 -0.97 -23.15 -7.72
N VAL A 717 -2.10 -22.43 -7.71
CA VAL A 717 -3.14 -22.56 -6.68
C VAL A 717 -4.35 -23.22 -7.32
N THR A 718 -4.73 -24.40 -6.85
CA THR A 718 -5.83 -25.19 -7.42
C THR A 718 -7.14 -24.93 -6.69
N THR A 719 -8.20 -24.63 -7.45
CA THR A 719 -9.59 -24.48 -6.97
C THR A 719 -10.50 -25.41 -7.78
N THR A 720 -11.44 -26.07 -7.12
CA THR A 720 -12.45 -26.91 -7.79
C THR A 720 -13.60 -26.05 -8.29
N LEU A 721 -13.98 -26.20 -9.55
CA LEU A 721 -15.12 -25.55 -10.22
C LEU A 721 -16.19 -26.60 -10.52
N PRO A 722 -17.17 -26.83 -9.64
CA PRO A 722 -18.29 -27.71 -9.93
C PRO A 722 -19.26 -27.02 -10.89
N GLY A 723 -19.72 -27.73 -11.92
CA GLY A 723 -20.66 -27.18 -12.88
C GLY A 723 -20.08 -26.13 -13.83
N PHE A 724 -18.80 -26.20 -14.12
CA PHE A 724 -18.15 -25.33 -15.10
C PHE A 724 -18.74 -25.58 -16.50
N PHE A 725 -19.12 -24.51 -17.20
CA PHE A 725 -19.70 -24.63 -18.55
C PHE A 725 -18.65 -24.80 -19.63
N ASP A 726 -18.72 -25.90 -20.37
CA ASP A 726 -17.90 -26.18 -21.55
C ASP A 726 -18.66 -25.79 -22.82
N PRO A 727 -18.32 -24.68 -23.48
CA PRO A 727 -19.03 -24.20 -24.67
C PRO A 727 -18.77 -25.07 -25.91
N PHE A 728 -17.67 -25.83 -25.96
CA PHE A 728 -17.36 -26.68 -27.10
C PHE A 728 -18.30 -27.89 -27.19
N ARG A 729 -18.74 -28.42 -26.05
CA ARG A 729 -19.64 -29.57 -25.96
C ARG A 729 -21.05 -29.18 -25.47
N ASN A 730 -21.27 -27.93 -25.10
CA ASN A 730 -22.49 -27.41 -24.51
C ASN A 730 -22.96 -28.22 -23.28
N VAL A 731 -22.02 -28.53 -22.37
CA VAL A 731 -22.28 -29.29 -21.14
C VAL A 731 -21.60 -28.66 -19.92
N ASN A 732 -22.14 -28.95 -18.75
CA ASN A 732 -21.47 -28.61 -17.50
C ASN A 732 -20.53 -29.76 -17.07
N VAL A 733 -19.30 -29.41 -16.71
CA VAL A 733 -18.26 -30.36 -16.29
C VAL A 733 -17.73 -29.99 -14.91
N LEU A 734 -17.15 -30.97 -14.23
CA LEU A 734 -16.27 -30.70 -13.10
C LEU A 734 -14.88 -30.35 -13.62
N ALA A 735 -14.35 -29.18 -13.28
CA ALA A 735 -13.02 -28.75 -13.69
C ALA A 735 -12.19 -28.30 -12.49
N LEU A 736 -10.89 -28.33 -12.61
CA LEU A 736 -9.92 -27.76 -11.68
C LEU A 736 -9.35 -26.47 -12.28
N GLN A 737 -9.50 -25.37 -11.57
CA GLN A 737 -8.84 -24.12 -11.89
C GLN A 737 -7.47 -24.08 -11.22
N ASN A 738 -6.40 -23.94 -11.98
CA ASN A 738 -5.04 -23.70 -11.48
C ASN A 738 -4.64 -22.25 -11.78
N THR A 739 -4.56 -21.42 -10.77
CA THR A 739 -4.02 -20.06 -10.94
C THR A 739 -2.50 -20.12 -10.90
N ILE A 740 -1.83 -19.72 -11.98
CA ILE A 740 -0.37 -19.86 -12.18
C ILE A 740 0.25 -18.58 -12.75
N GLY A 741 1.57 -18.45 -12.67
CA GLY A 741 2.33 -17.44 -13.41
C GLY A 741 2.35 -17.73 -14.93
N ASN A 742 2.69 -16.71 -15.72
CA ASN A 742 2.84 -16.82 -17.16
C ASN A 742 4.19 -16.25 -17.62
N VAL A 743 5.11 -17.13 -17.98
CA VAL A 743 6.46 -16.74 -18.45
C VAL A 743 6.48 -16.11 -19.84
N ASN A 744 5.37 -16.18 -20.58
CA ASN A 744 5.23 -15.63 -21.94
C ASN A 744 4.70 -14.18 -21.95
N LEU A 745 4.55 -13.56 -20.78
CA LEU A 745 4.10 -12.18 -20.69
C LEU A 745 5.09 -11.20 -21.34
N LYS A 746 4.52 -10.24 -22.06
CA LYS A 746 5.24 -9.13 -22.68
C LYS A 746 5.21 -7.90 -21.78
N PRO A 747 6.15 -6.95 -21.95
CA PRO A 747 6.07 -5.67 -21.26
C PRO A 747 4.81 -4.89 -21.66
N GLU A 748 4.21 -4.21 -20.68
CA GLU A 748 3.16 -3.21 -20.92
C GLU A 748 3.78 -1.96 -21.57
N ILE A 749 3.05 -1.33 -22.46
CA ILE A 749 3.47 -0.13 -23.17
C ILE A 749 2.56 1.02 -22.82
N ALA A 750 3.13 2.11 -22.33
CA ALA A 750 2.39 3.34 -22.04
C ALA A 750 2.80 4.46 -23.00
N ARG A 751 1.83 5.25 -23.42
CA ARG A 751 2.03 6.54 -24.08
C ARG A 751 1.56 7.65 -23.15
N ASN A 752 2.51 8.46 -22.70
CA ASN A 752 2.27 9.59 -21.83
C ASN A 752 2.38 10.89 -22.63
N THR A 753 1.50 11.85 -22.32
CA THR A 753 1.60 13.21 -22.84
C THR A 753 1.23 14.18 -21.73
N THR A 754 2.08 15.16 -21.48
CA THR A 754 1.82 16.25 -20.54
C THR A 754 2.07 17.58 -21.22
N LEU A 755 1.16 18.53 -21.01
CA LEU A 755 1.28 19.92 -21.50
C LEU A 755 0.93 20.85 -20.35
N GLY A 756 1.77 21.82 -20.08
CA GLY A 756 1.58 22.71 -18.93
C GLY A 756 2.03 24.15 -19.16
N ILE A 757 1.46 25.00 -18.31
CA ILE A 757 1.85 26.39 -18.16
C ILE A 757 2.27 26.58 -16.70
N ALA A 758 3.42 27.20 -16.50
CA ALA A 758 3.92 27.56 -15.18
C ALA A 758 4.26 29.05 -15.12
N PHE A 759 3.99 29.62 -13.97
CA PHE A 759 4.36 31.01 -13.64
C PHE A 759 5.18 30.95 -12.34
N SER A 760 6.40 31.43 -12.38
CA SER A 760 7.29 31.44 -11.21
C SER A 760 8.45 32.43 -11.40
N ASN A 761 9.09 32.81 -10.29
CA ASN A 761 10.25 33.72 -10.29
C ASN A 761 10.00 35.08 -10.93
N SER A 762 8.74 35.55 -10.88
CA SER A 762 8.35 36.85 -11.39
C SER A 762 8.86 37.99 -10.48
N GLN A 763 9.41 39.01 -11.06
CA GLN A 763 9.77 40.24 -10.34
C GLN A 763 8.53 41.05 -9.96
N ALA A 764 7.47 40.97 -10.77
CA ALA A 764 6.22 41.69 -10.53
C ALA A 764 5.43 41.15 -9.34
N ILE A 765 5.50 39.83 -9.09
CA ILE A 765 4.81 39.17 -7.96
C ILE A 765 5.81 38.20 -7.29
N PRO A 766 6.75 38.72 -6.47
CA PRO A 766 7.74 37.90 -5.81
C PRO A 766 7.10 36.85 -4.90
N GLY A 767 7.61 35.63 -4.93
CA GLY A 767 7.12 34.53 -4.07
C GLY A 767 5.89 33.79 -4.58
N LEU A 768 5.28 34.19 -5.70
CA LEU A 768 4.19 33.47 -6.35
C LEU A 768 4.74 32.42 -7.34
N SER A 769 4.23 31.20 -7.21
CA SER A 769 4.44 30.12 -8.19
C SER A 769 3.10 29.44 -8.47
N LEU A 770 2.78 29.25 -9.75
CA LEU A 770 1.57 28.60 -10.23
C LEU A 770 1.94 27.61 -11.32
N SER A 771 1.29 26.46 -11.39
CA SER A 771 1.31 25.60 -12.57
C SER A 771 -0.02 24.91 -12.81
N VAL A 772 -0.33 24.69 -14.09
CA VAL A 772 -1.46 23.87 -14.53
C VAL A 772 -0.94 22.96 -15.63
N ASP A 773 -1.03 21.66 -15.39
CA ASP A 773 -0.52 20.62 -16.28
C ASP A 773 -1.65 19.67 -16.67
N TYR A 774 -1.97 19.57 -17.94
CA TYR A 774 -2.80 18.51 -18.50
C TYR A 774 -1.96 17.26 -18.69
N TYR A 775 -2.50 16.11 -18.28
CA TYR A 775 -1.86 14.80 -18.52
C TYR A 775 -2.81 13.83 -19.23
N LYS A 776 -2.22 12.94 -20.02
CA LYS A 776 -2.89 11.79 -20.63
C LYS A 776 -1.95 10.59 -20.63
N ILE A 777 -2.40 9.47 -20.06
CA ILE A 777 -1.68 8.19 -19.98
C ILE A 777 -2.55 7.13 -20.64
N LYS A 778 -2.04 6.50 -21.68
CA LYS A 778 -2.68 5.33 -22.31
C LYS A 778 -1.73 4.13 -22.21
N ILE A 779 -2.13 3.11 -21.47
CA ILE A 779 -1.38 1.86 -21.32
C ILE A 779 -2.08 0.79 -22.16
N THR A 780 -1.33 0.10 -23.01
CA THR A 780 -1.75 -1.05 -23.79
C THR A 780 -1.00 -2.29 -23.33
N ASP A 781 -1.47 -3.45 -23.75
CA ASP A 781 -0.88 -4.73 -23.33
C ASP A 781 -0.84 -4.89 -21.80
N VAL A 782 -1.83 -4.31 -21.11
CA VAL A 782 -1.91 -4.36 -19.64
C VAL A 782 -2.04 -5.81 -19.18
N ILE A 783 -1.15 -6.19 -18.26
CA ILE A 783 -1.15 -7.52 -17.66
C ILE A 783 -2.31 -7.61 -16.69
N SER A 784 -3.26 -8.48 -16.99
CA SER A 784 -4.46 -8.73 -16.19
C SER A 784 -4.81 -10.20 -16.14
N SER A 785 -5.37 -10.67 -15.03
CA SER A 785 -5.88 -12.04 -14.89
C SER A 785 -7.28 -12.15 -15.47
N LEU A 786 -7.53 -13.23 -16.20
CA LEU A 786 -8.84 -13.58 -16.73
C LEU A 786 -9.50 -14.64 -15.84
N GLY A 787 -10.83 -14.65 -15.77
CA GLY A 787 -11.56 -15.76 -15.16
C GLY A 787 -11.47 -17.04 -15.97
N ALA A 788 -11.67 -18.19 -15.33
CA ALA A 788 -11.59 -19.49 -16.04
C ALA A 788 -12.58 -19.58 -17.20
N GLN A 789 -13.82 -19.09 -17.01
CA GLN A 789 -14.83 -19.09 -18.06
C GLN A 789 -14.47 -18.16 -19.23
N ASP A 790 -13.88 -17.00 -18.93
CA ASP A 790 -13.44 -16.03 -19.94
C ASP A 790 -12.33 -16.63 -20.82
N ILE A 791 -11.35 -17.31 -20.20
CA ILE A 791 -10.26 -18.01 -20.91
C ILE A 791 -10.83 -19.01 -21.93
N VAL A 792 -11.78 -19.85 -21.49
CA VAL A 792 -12.38 -20.86 -22.36
C VAL A 792 -13.25 -20.22 -23.45
N ASN A 793 -14.02 -19.17 -23.12
CA ASN A 793 -14.84 -18.45 -24.09
C ASN A 793 -14.00 -17.72 -25.14
N LEU A 794 -12.88 -17.10 -24.75
CA LEU A 794 -11.96 -16.43 -25.69
C LEU A 794 -11.37 -17.40 -26.71
N CYS A 795 -11.02 -18.60 -26.27
CA CYS A 795 -10.59 -19.67 -27.16
C CYS A 795 -11.75 -20.13 -28.07
N TYR A 796 -12.92 -20.42 -27.50
CA TYR A 796 -14.09 -20.89 -28.25
C TYR A 796 -14.52 -19.92 -29.35
N LEU A 797 -14.49 -18.62 -29.06
CA LEU A 797 -14.84 -17.55 -30.00
C LEU A 797 -13.69 -17.18 -30.95
N ASN A 798 -12.53 -17.82 -30.83
CA ASN A 798 -11.30 -17.54 -31.59
C ASN A 798 -10.83 -16.08 -31.54
N ILE A 799 -10.97 -15.45 -30.35
CA ILE A 799 -10.61 -14.04 -30.14
C ILE A 799 -9.20 -13.91 -29.59
N ALA A 800 -8.82 -14.82 -28.68
CA ALA A 800 -7.46 -14.92 -28.14
C ALA A 800 -6.99 -16.39 -28.23
N PRO A 801 -6.49 -16.81 -29.40
CA PRO A 801 -6.09 -18.21 -29.63
C PRO A 801 -5.04 -18.74 -28.66
N GLU A 802 -4.23 -17.86 -28.05
CA GLU A 802 -3.25 -18.20 -27.02
C GLU A 802 -3.90 -18.78 -25.75
N THR A 803 -5.17 -18.49 -25.50
CA THR A 803 -5.90 -19.08 -24.37
C THR A 803 -6.27 -20.54 -24.58
N CYS A 804 -6.24 -21.04 -25.82
CA CYS A 804 -6.59 -22.44 -26.12
C CYS A 804 -5.60 -23.44 -25.56
N GLY A 805 -4.34 -23.06 -25.39
CA GLY A 805 -3.27 -23.94 -24.88
C GLY A 805 -3.25 -24.13 -23.36
N VAL A 806 -4.09 -23.40 -22.64
CA VAL A 806 -4.00 -23.37 -21.15
C VAL A 806 -5.09 -24.17 -20.44
N PHE A 807 -5.91 -24.92 -21.15
CA PHE A 807 -6.94 -25.78 -20.56
C PHE A 807 -7.13 -27.10 -21.30
N ASN A 808 -7.70 -28.07 -20.60
CA ASN A 808 -8.21 -29.30 -21.18
C ASN A 808 -9.50 -29.72 -20.46
N LEU A 809 -10.63 -29.61 -21.16
CA LEU A 809 -11.96 -29.93 -20.65
C LEU A 809 -12.46 -31.33 -21.08
N ASN A 810 -11.67 -32.05 -21.83
CA ASN A 810 -11.98 -33.42 -22.28
C ASN A 810 -10.77 -34.34 -22.04
N ASN A 811 -10.27 -34.37 -20.80
CA ASN A 811 -9.12 -35.19 -20.47
C ASN A 811 -9.54 -36.64 -20.13
N PRO A 812 -9.28 -37.61 -21.01
CA PRO A 812 -9.68 -38.99 -20.78
C PRO A 812 -8.86 -39.71 -19.70
N ASN A 813 -7.68 -39.15 -19.34
CA ASN A 813 -6.72 -39.77 -18.42
C ASN A 813 -6.57 -39.00 -17.08
N GLY A 814 -7.42 -38.00 -16.81
CA GLY A 814 -7.31 -37.21 -15.61
C GLY A 814 -8.46 -36.20 -15.45
N PRO A 815 -8.41 -35.33 -14.43
CA PRO A 815 -9.39 -34.29 -14.26
C PRO A 815 -9.30 -33.24 -15.36
N ASN A 816 -10.43 -32.67 -15.75
CA ASN A 816 -10.45 -31.45 -16.56
C ASN A 816 -9.78 -30.33 -15.80
N PHE A 817 -9.00 -29.50 -16.49
CA PHE A 817 -8.32 -28.37 -15.85
C PHE A 817 -8.35 -27.10 -16.72
N ILE A 818 -8.27 -25.95 -16.05
CA ILE A 818 -8.07 -24.64 -16.66
C ILE A 818 -6.96 -23.94 -15.89
N ASN A 819 -5.88 -23.58 -16.55
CA ASN A 819 -4.84 -22.74 -15.99
C ASN A 819 -5.23 -21.28 -16.15
N VAL A 820 -5.59 -20.65 -15.06
CA VAL A 820 -5.88 -19.23 -14.97
C VAL A 820 -4.56 -18.49 -14.78
N GLN A 821 -4.17 -17.73 -15.77
CA GLN A 821 -2.94 -16.95 -15.78
C GLN A 821 -3.20 -15.53 -16.28
N SER A 822 -2.24 -14.64 -16.06
CA SER A 822 -2.33 -13.29 -16.60
C SER A 822 -2.00 -13.27 -18.09
N PHE A 823 -2.64 -12.33 -18.81
CA PHE A 823 -2.45 -12.08 -20.24
C PHE A 823 -2.28 -10.59 -20.52
N ASN A 824 -1.69 -10.24 -21.65
CA ASN A 824 -1.53 -8.86 -22.14
C ASN A 824 -2.73 -8.46 -23.01
N LEU A 825 -3.92 -8.36 -22.46
CA LEU A 825 -5.16 -8.09 -23.22
C LEU A 825 -5.82 -6.75 -22.87
N ALA A 826 -5.63 -6.27 -21.65
CA ALA A 826 -6.34 -5.09 -21.17
C ALA A 826 -5.68 -3.78 -21.62
N SER A 827 -6.41 -2.68 -21.50
CA SER A 827 -5.87 -1.34 -21.63
C SER A 827 -6.38 -0.41 -20.54
N ILE A 828 -5.59 0.62 -20.21
CA ILE A 828 -5.96 1.68 -19.26
C ILE A 828 -5.76 3.03 -19.94
N LEU A 829 -6.76 3.90 -19.85
CA LEU A 829 -6.68 5.29 -20.28
C LEU A 829 -7.07 6.21 -19.13
N THR A 830 -6.17 7.08 -18.70
CA THR A 830 -6.48 8.14 -17.75
C THR A 830 -6.00 9.48 -18.28
N ASP A 831 -6.82 10.52 -18.07
CA ASP A 831 -6.45 11.89 -18.37
C ASP A 831 -7.08 12.88 -17.38
N GLY A 832 -6.43 14.04 -17.23
CA GLY A 832 -6.88 15.06 -16.28
C GLY A 832 -5.92 16.22 -16.15
N PHE A 833 -6.00 16.91 -15.03
CA PHE A 833 -5.18 18.08 -14.73
C PHE A 833 -4.53 17.97 -13.36
N ASP A 834 -3.27 18.37 -13.26
CA ASP A 834 -2.58 18.67 -12.01
C ASP A 834 -2.39 20.18 -11.90
N ILE A 835 -2.71 20.75 -10.74
CA ILE A 835 -2.64 22.17 -10.46
C ILE A 835 -1.83 22.35 -9.19
N GLU A 836 -0.84 23.24 -9.22
CA GLU A 836 -0.07 23.62 -8.03
C GLU A 836 -0.01 25.15 -7.94
N ALA A 837 -0.24 25.67 -6.74
CA ALA A 837 -0.13 27.08 -6.41
C ALA A 837 0.66 27.24 -5.12
N SER A 838 1.62 28.14 -5.08
CA SER A 838 2.39 28.48 -3.88
C SER A 838 2.64 29.98 -3.82
N TYR A 839 2.47 30.56 -2.65
CA TYR A 839 2.77 31.97 -2.41
C TYR A 839 3.43 32.14 -1.05
N ARG A 840 4.57 32.80 -1.03
CA ARG A 840 5.28 33.17 0.19
C ARG A 840 5.21 34.68 0.41
N TRP A 841 4.50 35.07 1.46
CA TRP A 841 4.35 36.45 1.89
C TRP A 841 5.24 36.72 3.10
N ARG A 842 6.30 37.49 2.92
CA ARG A 842 7.18 37.95 3.98
C ARG A 842 6.52 39.08 4.73
N GLN A 843 6.61 39.13 6.05
CA GLN A 843 6.03 40.15 6.93
C GLN A 843 4.55 40.48 6.57
N PRO A 844 3.65 39.50 6.60
CA PRO A 844 2.27 39.69 6.20
C PRO A 844 1.62 40.74 7.11
N LEU A 845 1.06 41.79 6.49
CA LEU A 845 0.41 42.92 7.18
C LEU A 845 1.34 43.63 8.22
N GLY A 846 2.66 43.56 8.06
CA GLY A 846 3.64 44.13 8.98
C GLY A 846 3.94 43.27 10.22
N LEU A 847 3.36 42.05 10.28
CA LEU A 847 3.65 41.07 11.36
C LEU A 847 5.02 40.40 11.12
N PRO A 848 5.78 40.08 12.19
CA PRO A 848 7.06 39.40 12.07
C PRO A 848 6.87 37.98 11.48
N GLY A 849 7.82 37.51 10.64
CA GLY A 849 7.79 36.16 10.07
C GLY A 849 7.27 36.10 8.65
N SER A 850 6.84 34.92 8.22
CA SER A 850 6.36 34.66 6.87
C SER A 850 5.11 33.80 6.85
N LEU A 851 4.18 34.07 5.94
CA LEU A 851 3.03 33.23 5.60
C LEU A 851 3.30 32.52 4.29
N THR A 852 3.33 31.20 4.32
CA THR A 852 3.41 30.35 3.13
C THR A 852 2.06 29.72 2.87
N LEU A 853 1.50 29.95 1.70
CA LEU A 853 0.28 29.31 1.20
C LEU A 853 0.66 28.34 0.10
N ARG A 854 0.21 27.09 0.19
CA ARG A 854 0.42 26.10 -0.88
C ARG A 854 -0.87 25.33 -1.11
N ALA A 855 -1.25 25.17 -2.36
CA ALA A 855 -2.41 24.39 -2.76
C ALA A 855 -2.05 23.47 -3.93
N LEU A 856 -2.45 22.21 -3.84
CA LEU A 856 -2.29 21.20 -4.88
C LEU A 856 -3.65 20.61 -5.18
N ALA A 857 -3.94 20.39 -6.46
CA ALA A 857 -5.18 19.74 -6.87
C ALA A 857 -4.93 18.81 -8.05
N THR A 858 -5.61 17.67 -8.06
CA THR A 858 -5.63 16.73 -9.20
C THR A 858 -7.08 16.52 -9.62
N ASN A 859 -7.33 16.65 -10.90
CA ASN A 859 -8.59 16.29 -11.55
C ASN A 859 -8.40 15.03 -12.40
N ILE A 860 -9.29 14.06 -12.24
CA ILE A 860 -9.41 12.91 -13.16
C ILE A 860 -10.63 13.14 -14.03
N ARG A 861 -10.43 13.36 -15.32
CA ARG A 861 -11.51 13.51 -16.30
C ARG A 861 -12.07 12.14 -16.70
N ARG A 862 -11.18 11.21 -16.99
CA ARG A 862 -11.46 9.82 -17.37
C ARG A 862 -10.47 8.87 -16.71
N PHE A 863 -10.96 7.70 -16.30
CA PHE A 863 -10.14 6.57 -15.90
C PHE A 863 -10.79 5.31 -16.44
N ILE A 864 -10.48 4.99 -17.69
CA ILE A 864 -11.12 3.92 -18.44
C ILE A 864 -10.25 2.68 -18.40
N THR A 865 -10.80 1.58 -17.94
CA THR A 865 -10.21 0.25 -18.06
C THR A 865 -11.03 -0.56 -19.07
N ASP A 866 -10.35 -1.07 -20.08
CA ASP A 866 -10.90 -2.02 -21.04
C ASP A 866 -10.24 -3.38 -20.79
N THR A 867 -11.05 -4.38 -20.54
CA THR A 867 -10.56 -5.76 -20.30
C THR A 867 -10.08 -6.47 -21.56
N GLY A 868 -10.41 -5.94 -22.73
CA GLY A 868 -10.16 -6.62 -24.02
C GLY A 868 -11.08 -7.83 -24.26
N LEU A 869 -12.07 -8.08 -23.40
CA LEU A 869 -12.99 -9.21 -23.52
C LEU A 869 -14.20 -8.86 -24.37
N PRO A 870 -14.64 -9.75 -25.27
CA PRO A 870 -15.84 -9.56 -26.07
C PRO A 870 -17.09 -9.42 -25.19
N GLY A 871 -18.01 -8.58 -25.63
CA GLY A 871 -19.26 -8.34 -24.91
C GLY A 871 -19.10 -7.49 -23.65
N THR A 872 -17.88 -7.14 -23.24
CA THR A 872 -17.65 -6.15 -22.19
C THR A 872 -17.55 -4.76 -22.80
N ILE A 873 -17.95 -3.75 -22.03
CA ILE A 873 -17.73 -2.36 -22.40
C ILE A 873 -16.62 -1.77 -21.53
N PRO A 874 -15.81 -0.85 -22.06
CA PRO A 874 -14.81 -0.16 -21.27
C PRO A 874 -15.46 0.53 -20.07
N ASN A 875 -14.89 0.33 -18.87
CA ASN A 875 -15.40 0.86 -17.62
C ASN A 875 -14.67 2.15 -17.24
N ASP A 876 -15.37 3.28 -17.27
CA ASP A 876 -14.85 4.54 -16.74
C ASP A 876 -15.11 4.64 -15.24
N THR A 877 -14.05 4.67 -14.44
CA THR A 877 -14.13 4.78 -12.98
C THR A 877 -13.85 6.18 -12.46
N ALA A 878 -13.72 7.21 -13.32
CA ALA A 878 -13.58 8.60 -12.87
C ALA A 878 -14.79 9.05 -12.06
N GLY A 879 -14.57 9.44 -10.80
CA GLY A 879 -15.62 9.76 -9.83
C GLY A 879 -16.22 8.55 -9.11
N VAL A 880 -15.60 7.38 -9.19
CA VAL A 880 -15.97 6.18 -8.44
C VAL A 880 -15.17 6.13 -7.14
N ASN A 881 -15.75 6.65 -6.04
CA ASN A 881 -15.03 6.84 -4.78
C ASN A 881 -14.67 5.52 -4.08
N ILE A 882 -15.42 4.46 -4.28
CA ILE A 882 -15.03 3.13 -3.77
C ILE A 882 -13.80 2.56 -4.47
N GLY A 883 -13.52 3.02 -5.70
CA GLY A 883 -12.39 2.61 -6.54
C GLY A 883 -11.15 3.51 -6.44
N ASN A 884 -11.10 4.45 -5.49
CA ASN A 884 -9.98 5.41 -5.32
C ASN A 884 -9.78 6.43 -6.45
N THR A 885 -10.78 6.72 -7.23
CA THR A 885 -10.68 7.64 -8.38
C THR A 885 -11.67 8.81 -8.28
N PRO A 886 -11.66 9.61 -7.19
CA PRO A 886 -12.51 10.80 -7.12
C PRO A 886 -12.18 11.76 -8.26
N LYS A 887 -13.18 12.49 -8.77
CA LYS A 887 -12.96 13.45 -9.87
C LYS A 887 -12.02 14.57 -9.50
N TRP A 888 -12.12 15.04 -8.26
CA TRP A 888 -11.24 16.06 -7.72
C TRP A 888 -10.71 15.65 -6.36
N LYS A 889 -9.43 15.85 -6.16
CA LYS A 889 -8.76 15.78 -4.85
C LYS A 889 -7.86 16.99 -4.72
N TRP A 890 -7.88 17.68 -3.56
CA TRP A 890 -6.96 18.76 -3.29
C TRP A 890 -6.43 18.73 -1.86
N LEU A 891 -5.27 19.35 -1.70
CA LEU A 891 -4.56 19.57 -0.46
C LEU A 891 -4.15 21.03 -0.43
N ALA A 892 -4.57 21.78 0.60
CA ALA A 892 -4.09 23.11 0.86
C ALA A 892 -3.38 23.15 2.21
N VAL A 893 -2.31 23.92 2.29
CA VAL A 893 -1.49 24.08 3.49
C VAL A 893 -1.15 25.54 3.64
N GLN A 894 -1.48 26.11 4.82
CA GLN A 894 -1.06 27.44 5.21
C GLN A 894 -0.11 27.30 6.41
N THR A 895 1.06 27.89 6.28
CA THR A 895 2.03 27.91 7.37
C THR A 895 2.43 29.34 7.66
N TYR A 896 2.12 29.80 8.86
CA TYR A 896 2.66 31.04 9.39
C TYR A 896 3.82 30.69 10.34
N ALA A 897 4.99 31.25 10.07
CA ALA A 897 6.21 30.94 10.82
C ALA A 897 6.94 32.24 11.22
N THR A 898 7.33 32.30 12.48
CA THR A 898 8.23 33.27 13.05
C THR A 898 9.52 32.57 13.50
N ASP A 899 10.47 33.29 14.07
CA ASP A 899 11.69 32.70 14.63
C ASP A 899 11.39 31.77 15.82
N ASP A 900 10.34 32.04 16.61
CA ASP A 900 10.03 31.35 17.85
C ASP A 900 8.97 30.27 17.71
N TRP A 901 8.02 30.41 16.79
CA TRP A 901 6.89 29.49 16.64
C TRP A 901 6.33 29.44 15.22
N SER A 902 5.62 28.36 14.94
CA SER A 902 4.85 28.24 13.71
C SER A 902 3.46 27.68 13.94
N LEU A 903 2.52 28.07 13.06
CA LEU A 903 1.17 27.51 13.00
C LEU A 903 0.95 26.95 11.60
N LEU A 904 0.45 25.72 11.51
CA LEU A 904 0.09 25.05 10.30
C LEU A 904 -1.41 24.74 10.29
N LEU A 905 -2.09 25.16 9.23
CA LEU A 905 -3.44 24.73 8.90
C LEU A 905 -3.36 23.91 7.63
N GLN A 906 -4.09 22.80 7.56
CA GLN A 906 -4.10 21.93 6.39
C GLN A 906 -5.52 21.45 6.11
N GLU A 907 -5.94 21.59 4.88
CA GLU A 907 -7.21 21.11 4.36
C GLU A 907 -6.97 20.00 3.34
N ARG A 908 -7.69 18.90 3.51
CA ARG A 908 -7.71 17.75 2.59
C ARG A 908 -9.15 17.54 2.14
N TRP A 909 -9.38 17.56 0.84
CA TRP A 909 -10.71 17.38 0.29
C TRP A 909 -10.69 16.50 -0.96
N PHE A 910 -11.77 15.75 -1.15
CA PHE A 910 -12.09 15.09 -2.40
C PHE A 910 -13.60 15.17 -2.68
N SER A 911 -13.94 15.18 -3.97
CA SER A 911 -15.32 15.38 -4.42
C SER A 911 -16.24 14.22 -4.08
N ASP A 912 -17.53 14.50 -4.03
CA ASP A 912 -18.56 13.48 -4.11
C ASP A 912 -18.37 12.62 -5.36
N GLY A 913 -18.86 11.39 -5.28
CA GLY A 913 -18.73 10.40 -6.34
C GLY A 913 -19.86 9.39 -6.38
N LYS A 914 -19.57 8.27 -7.02
CA LYS A 914 -20.53 7.20 -7.28
C LYS A 914 -20.00 5.84 -6.81
N LEU A 915 -20.91 4.87 -6.68
CA LEU A 915 -20.57 3.45 -6.56
C LEU A 915 -19.99 2.91 -7.88
N GLY A 916 -20.54 3.36 -9.00
CA GLY A 916 -20.02 3.00 -10.32
C GLY A 916 -20.71 3.77 -11.44
N ASN A 917 -19.98 4.09 -12.49
CA ASN A 917 -20.52 4.82 -13.64
C ASN A 917 -21.39 3.95 -14.57
N GLN A 918 -21.31 2.62 -14.45
CA GLN A 918 -22.13 1.67 -15.19
C GLN A 918 -23.60 1.63 -14.71
N TYR A 919 -23.87 2.03 -13.46
CA TYR A 919 -25.21 1.95 -12.89
C TYR A 919 -26.19 2.99 -13.48
N ILE A 920 -27.39 2.54 -13.75
CA ILE A 920 -28.55 3.42 -14.04
C ILE A 920 -29.29 3.60 -12.71
N GLN A 921 -29.28 4.80 -12.18
CA GLN A 921 -29.99 5.11 -10.94
C GLN A 921 -31.48 5.31 -11.22
N CYS A 922 -32.32 4.54 -10.53
CA CYS A 922 -33.77 4.65 -10.60
C CYS A 922 -34.42 4.02 -9.34
N THR A 923 -35.62 4.43 -9.00
CA THR A 923 -36.39 3.89 -7.84
C THR A 923 -37.63 3.13 -8.26
N THR A 924 -38.34 3.61 -9.31
CA THR A 924 -39.53 3.02 -9.90
C THR A 924 -39.51 3.21 -11.41
N GLY A 925 -40.19 2.37 -12.18
CA GLY A 925 -40.17 2.43 -13.64
C GLY A 925 -38.79 2.21 -14.24
N CYS A 926 -37.94 1.42 -13.58
CA CYS A 926 -36.57 1.17 -13.99
C CYS A 926 -36.55 0.46 -15.35
N PRO A 927 -35.59 0.83 -16.23
CA PRO A 927 -35.38 0.08 -17.46
C PRO A 927 -34.87 -1.34 -17.14
N ALA A 928 -34.95 -2.24 -18.13
CA ALA A 928 -34.38 -3.57 -17.99
C ALA A 928 -32.89 -3.51 -17.60
N SER A 929 -32.55 -4.18 -16.53
CA SER A 929 -31.18 -4.28 -16.03
C SER A 929 -30.37 -5.26 -16.86
N THR A 930 -29.17 -4.90 -17.25
CA THR A 930 -28.25 -5.74 -18.01
C THR A 930 -26.89 -5.84 -17.30
N ALA A 931 -26.06 -6.81 -17.68
CA ALA A 931 -24.72 -6.96 -17.11
C ALA A 931 -23.86 -5.68 -17.26
N ASN A 932 -23.97 -5.00 -18.39
CA ASN A 932 -23.20 -3.78 -18.68
C ASN A 932 -23.86 -2.49 -18.16
N ARG A 933 -25.17 -2.51 -17.88
CA ARG A 933 -25.99 -1.38 -17.43
C ARG A 933 -26.97 -1.82 -16.34
N PRO A 934 -26.47 -2.23 -15.16
CA PRO A 934 -27.33 -2.63 -14.08
C PRO A 934 -28.06 -1.42 -13.46
N THR A 935 -29.27 -1.64 -12.95
CA THR A 935 -30.05 -0.61 -12.28
C THR A 935 -29.78 -0.62 -10.78
N ILE A 936 -29.75 0.58 -10.16
CA ILE A 936 -29.50 0.79 -8.73
C ILE A 936 -30.39 1.90 -8.18
N ASP A 937 -30.84 1.76 -6.94
CA ASP A 937 -31.66 2.79 -6.28
C ASP A 937 -30.87 4.03 -5.83
N ASN A 938 -29.66 3.83 -5.32
CA ASN A 938 -28.78 4.89 -4.87
C ASN A 938 -27.32 4.63 -5.30
N ASN A 939 -26.81 5.47 -6.18
CA ASN A 939 -25.46 5.40 -6.72
C ASN A 939 -24.49 6.44 -6.09
N PHE A 940 -24.97 7.24 -5.15
CA PHE A 940 -24.23 8.35 -4.58
C PHE A 940 -23.31 7.90 -3.43
N ILE A 941 -22.05 8.35 -3.46
CA ILE A 941 -21.07 8.24 -2.36
C ILE A 941 -20.53 9.62 -2.05
N PRO A 942 -20.77 10.17 -0.85
CA PRO A 942 -20.29 11.50 -0.50
C PRO A 942 -18.76 11.56 -0.45
N GLY A 943 -18.20 12.70 -0.83
CA GLY A 943 -16.82 13.06 -0.60
C GLY A 943 -16.53 13.42 0.86
N ALA A 944 -15.32 13.85 1.14
CA ALA A 944 -14.95 14.29 2.49
C ALA A 944 -14.07 15.55 2.44
N PHE A 945 -14.23 16.35 3.49
CA PHE A 945 -13.35 17.46 3.83
C PHE A 945 -12.78 17.21 5.22
N TYR A 946 -11.47 17.22 5.34
CA TYR A 946 -10.74 17.08 6.59
C TYR A 946 -9.93 18.34 6.85
N PHE A 947 -9.93 18.79 8.08
CA PHE A 947 -9.17 19.93 8.55
C PHE A 947 -8.19 19.47 9.62
N ASP A 948 -6.92 19.81 9.43
CA ASP A 948 -5.85 19.45 10.33
C ASP A 948 -5.18 20.75 10.86
N ILE A 949 -4.74 20.74 12.11
CA ILE A 949 -4.04 21.86 12.72
C ILE A 949 -2.76 21.37 13.40
N GLY A 950 -1.71 22.13 13.31
CA GLY A 950 -0.44 21.84 13.97
C GLY A 950 0.32 23.11 14.31
N GLY A 951 1.29 22.99 15.20
CA GLY A 951 2.14 24.12 15.57
C GLY A 951 3.45 23.65 16.18
N THR A 952 4.43 24.54 16.11
CA THR A 952 5.74 24.34 16.73
C THR A 952 6.08 25.53 17.62
N TYR A 953 6.85 25.28 18.68
CA TYR A 953 7.40 26.30 19.56
C TYR A 953 8.87 25.99 19.86
N ASN A 954 9.75 26.92 19.54
CA ASN A 954 11.18 26.80 19.80
C ASN A 954 11.48 27.13 21.26
N VAL A 955 11.53 26.08 22.10
CA VAL A 955 11.84 26.22 23.55
C VAL A 955 13.25 26.78 23.75
N THR A 956 14.16 26.35 22.86
CA THR A 956 15.50 26.88 22.70
C THR A 956 15.88 26.84 21.24
N LYS A 957 17.04 27.38 20.83
CA LYS A 957 17.54 27.23 19.45
C LYS A 957 17.76 25.78 19.04
N ALA A 958 17.94 24.87 20.00
CA ALA A 958 18.22 23.46 19.76
C ALA A 958 17.03 22.56 20.05
N VAL A 959 15.96 23.03 20.70
CA VAL A 959 14.83 22.20 21.13
C VAL A 959 13.52 22.85 20.71
N THR A 960 12.72 22.09 19.95
CA THR A 960 11.40 22.50 19.45
C THR A 960 10.33 21.54 19.98
N ALA A 961 9.35 22.04 20.71
CA ALA A 961 8.12 21.33 21.02
C ALA A 961 7.10 21.50 19.88
N TYR A 962 6.29 20.48 19.63
CA TYR A 962 5.27 20.56 18.58
C TYR A 962 4.02 19.74 18.93
N PHE A 963 2.92 20.11 18.29
CA PHE A 963 1.69 19.34 18.30
C PHE A 963 1.07 19.26 16.91
N LYS A 964 0.24 18.24 16.69
CA LYS A 964 -0.57 18.07 15.49
C LYS A 964 -1.90 17.40 15.85
N VAL A 965 -2.99 17.90 15.29
CA VAL A 965 -4.32 17.28 15.37
C VAL A 965 -4.79 17.06 13.94
N ASP A 966 -4.91 15.80 13.54
CA ASP A 966 -5.51 15.43 12.27
C ASP A 966 -7.01 15.25 12.44
N ASN A 967 -7.79 15.57 11.39
CA ASN A 967 -9.25 15.47 11.36
C ASN A 967 -9.91 16.14 12.59
N VAL A 968 -9.64 17.43 12.78
CA VAL A 968 -10.08 18.23 13.94
C VAL A 968 -11.58 18.08 14.22
N PHE A 969 -12.41 17.97 13.18
CA PHE A 969 -13.85 17.82 13.31
C PHE A 969 -14.32 16.38 13.57
N ASN A 970 -13.41 15.44 13.69
CA ASN A 970 -13.69 14.00 13.84
C ASN A 970 -14.72 13.49 12.83
N ARG A 971 -14.55 13.91 11.54
CA ARG A 971 -15.48 13.55 10.49
C ARG A 971 -15.37 12.07 10.16
N ASP A 972 -16.48 11.37 10.25
CA ASP A 972 -16.59 9.96 9.90
C ASP A 972 -16.47 9.75 8.38
N PRO A 973 -15.94 8.59 7.95
CA PRO A 973 -15.98 8.17 6.55
C PRO A 973 -17.40 8.01 6.04
N ALA A 974 -17.57 8.15 4.73
CA ALA A 974 -18.82 7.77 4.09
C ALA A 974 -19.06 6.26 4.19
N ARG A 975 -20.33 5.88 4.43
CA ARG A 975 -20.75 4.49 4.34
C ARG A 975 -20.61 3.99 2.91
N SER A 976 -20.08 2.81 2.74
CA SER A 976 -19.75 2.19 1.45
C SER A 976 -20.17 0.73 1.48
N PRO A 977 -20.57 0.12 0.36
CA PRO A 977 -20.81 -1.31 0.29
C PRO A 977 -19.57 -2.10 0.73
N TYR A 978 -19.76 -3.09 1.59
CA TYR A 978 -18.79 -4.04 2.10
C TYR A 978 -17.77 -3.45 3.08
N PHE A 979 -17.07 -2.35 2.77
CA PHE A 979 -16.12 -1.66 3.66
C PHE A 979 -15.76 -0.27 3.11
N VAL A 980 -15.32 0.61 3.99
CA VAL A 980 -14.80 1.94 3.63
C VAL A 980 -13.43 1.82 3.01
N ASN A 981 -13.15 2.63 2.00
CA ASN A 981 -11.84 2.70 1.37
C ASN A 981 -10.87 3.57 2.19
N PRO A 982 -9.91 2.98 2.93
CA PRO A 982 -9.02 3.73 3.82
C PRO A 982 -7.92 4.52 3.08
N ALA A 983 -7.72 4.28 1.78
CA ALA A 983 -6.81 5.09 0.98
C ALA A 983 -7.42 6.45 0.58
N LEU A 984 -8.73 6.61 0.77
CA LEU A 984 -9.44 7.84 0.44
C LEU A 984 -10.03 8.49 1.70
N TYR A 985 -10.69 7.71 2.56
CA TYR A 985 -11.32 8.18 3.78
C TYR A 985 -10.44 7.97 5.01
N ASP A 986 -10.50 8.92 5.95
CA ASP A 986 -9.88 8.77 7.26
C ASP A 986 -10.68 7.79 8.12
N VAL A 987 -10.11 6.63 8.39
CA VAL A 987 -10.75 5.56 9.19
C VAL A 987 -10.41 5.62 10.67
N LEU A 988 -9.45 6.48 11.07
CA LEU A 988 -9.04 6.62 12.46
C LEU A 988 -9.90 7.61 13.23
N GLY A 989 -10.45 8.62 12.55
CA GLY A 989 -11.06 9.78 13.17
C GLY A 989 -10.01 10.79 13.63
N ARG A 990 -10.35 11.62 14.60
CA ARG A 990 -9.41 12.63 15.13
C ARG A 990 -8.23 11.97 15.83
N VAL A 991 -7.01 12.35 15.44
CA VAL A 991 -5.75 11.88 16.04
C VAL A 991 -4.99 13.05 16.62
N PHE A 992 -4.60 12.94 17.88
CA PHE A 992 -3.74 13.91 18.57
C PHE A 992 -2.31 13.39 18.59
N ARG A 993 -1.34 14.25 18.25
CA ARG A 993 0.09 13.96 18.37
C ARG A 993 0.81 15.14 19.00
N ALA A 994 1.80 14.84 19.84
CA ALA A 994 2.69 15.83 20.40
C ALA A 994 4.10 15.23 20.54
N GLY A 995 5.10 16.10 20.49
CA GLY A 995 6.48 15.64 20.58
C GLY A 995 7.49 16.76 20.78
N VAL A 996 8.74 16.33 20.89
CA VAL A 996 9.88 17.21 21.02
C VAL A 996 10.95 16.79 20.01
N ARG A 997 11.46 17.76 19.26
CA ARG A 997 12.62 17.62 18.36
C ARG A 997 13.79 18.34 18.96
N PHE A 998 14.97 17.82 18.74
CA PHE A 998 16.22 18.49 19.11
C PHE A 998 17.23 18.40 17.96
N SER A 999 18.06 19.45 17.84
CA SER A 999 19.14 19.53 16.84
C SER A 999 20.30 20.31 17.44
N PHE A 1000 21.50 19.67 17.49
CA PHE A 1000 22.72 20.23 18.07
C PHE A 1000 23.84 20.26 17.05
#